data_f470d81455a43293f3f65c0c8fa8bd20
#
_entry.id   f470d81455a43293f3f65c0c8fa8bd20
#
_cell.length_a   1.000
_cell.length_b   1.000
_cell.length_c   1.000
_cell.angle_alpha   90.00
_cell.angle_beta   90.00
_cell.angle_gamma   90.00
#
_symmetry.space_group_name_H-M   'P 1'
#
loop_
_entity.id
_entity.type
_entity.pdbx_description
1 polymer ?
#
loop_
_entity_poly.entity_id
_entity_poly.type
_entity_poly.pdbx_seq_one_letter_code
_entity_poly.pdbx_strand_id
1 'polypeptide(L)'
;MSLTQGVLVEEATREKTSLVPSLVSEPGPLAPCLIKPENRWDASYAHVLPEAEQLLYRSKLLGSDLSVTNFGGGNTSAKLSGTDPLSGEAVEVLWVKGSGGDLGSMAFGGFASLYLDRVRGLERLYRGIAHEDEMVGLLPHCTFGLNPRPASIDTPLHAFIPYRHVDHLHPDAVVAIAATRNSREVTRQVYGDTVGWIAWQRPGFDLGLKIGALVSANPQWRGLVLEGHGLFCWGNDARECYDSSIELIGIAVDFINARTTGFKAVPAQAAVMAAAVPLLRNVLSQTHHKLCEVLTVEDVLDFVASEELMALAALGAACPDHFLRTKPWPLMLDPGPLTAPGGDAYVQSAVEGYRDRYRAYYERCCHTDSPAMRDPDPVVVLIRDVGALAFAPDRTAARIAGEYARNAMAVVRGAHALGSYQALPEQDAFDIEYWLLEEAKLKRQPAPKPFAGQVAYITGAAGGIGKAVATEVLARDGCVMLTDIDSERLEAVRASLSSRFRPDLIRTCVVDVGDEAAVVASFQETILAFGGVDILVANAGIASAAPIVDTSLDMWQANFRVLSEGYFLAAREAFKVMKPLGGSIVFVASKNALAASTNASAYSSAKAAELQLARCLALEGAPFGIRVNVVNPDAVLKGSAIWTGEWRAQRAAAYNLNEDELDDFYRQRSLLKRSVLPEDVAEAVIFLASGAAAKSTGNILNVDAGNAGAFTR
;
A
#
# COMPACT_ATOMS: atom_id res chain seq x y z
N MET A 1 24.15 6.44 78.71
CA MET A 1 24.10 4.98 78.93
C MET A 1 23.21 4.45 77.82
N SER A 2 23.82 3.94 76.66
CA SER A 2 24.18 2.58 76.43
C SER A 2 22.91 1.69 76.25
N LEU A 3 22.62 1.07 75.15
CA LEU A 3 23.30 0.25 74.12
C LEU A 3 22.33 -0.02 72.97
N THR A 4 22.69 0.21 71.77
CA THR A 4 22.82 -0.65 70.59
C THR A 4 22.11 -1.99 70.59
N GLN A 5 21.29 -2.25 69.55
CA GLN A 5 21.41 -3.44 68.72
C GLN A 5 20.72 -3.14 67.36
N GLY A 6 21.50 -3.31 66.29
CA GLY A 6 21.06 -3.20 64.92
C GLY A 6 20.39 -4.46 64.42
N VAL A 7 19.49 -4.27 63.49
CA VAL A 7 19.01 -5.34 62.61
C VAL A 7 19.32 -4.89 61.18
N LEU A 8 20.20 -5.68 60.55
CA LEU A 8 20.50 -5.60 59.11
C LEU A 8 19.25 -6.01 58.32
N VAL A 9 18.79 -5.09 57.47
CA VAL A 9 17.85 -5.43 56.39
C VAL A 9 18.67 -5.56 55.14
N GLU A 10 18.81 -6.78 54.66
CA GLU A 10 19.38 -7.08 53.32
C GLU A 10 18.53 -6.42 52.25
N GLU A 11 19.13 -5.50 51.50
CA GLU A 11 18.63 -5.03 50.21
C GLU A 11 18.78 -6.18 49.18
N ALA A 12 17.67 -6.81 48.85
CA ALA A 12 17.59 -7.69 47.71
C ALA A 12 17.44 -6.83 46.42
N THR A 13 18.55 -6.52 45.80
CA THR A 13 18.62 -6.01 44.41
C THR A 13 18.08 -7.09 43.49
N ARG A 14 16.82 -6.96 43.05
CA ARG A 14 16.31 -7.69 41.90
C ARG A 14 16.85 -7.09 40.62
N GLU A 15 17.89 -7.70 40.08
CA GLU A 15 18.26 -7.55 38.69
C GLU A 15 17.07 -7.91 37.79
N LYS A 16 16.53 -6.92 37.11
CA LYS A 16 15.65 -7.14 35.96
C LYS A 16 16.52 -7.62 34.80
N THR A 17 16.71 -8.92 34.68
CA THR A 17 17.23 -9.55 33.47
C THR A 17 16.25 -9.31 32.34
N SER A 18 16.62 -8.43 31.40
CA SER A 18 15.97 -8.30 30.12
C SER A 18 16.25 -9.58 29.33
N LEU A 19 15.25 -10.42 29.18
CA LEU A 19 15.25 -11.54 28.24
C LEU A 19 15.03 -11.01 26.82
N VAL A 20 16.06 -10.44 26.23
CA VAL A 20 16.23 -10.41 24.78
C VAL A 20 17.06 -11.65 24.44
N PRO A 21 16.54 -12.62 23.70
CA PRO A 21 17.37 -13.73 23.22
C PRO A 21 18.39 -13.15 22.25
N SER A 22 19.65 -13.10 22.64
CA SER A 22 20.76 -12.92 21.72
C SER A 22 20.90 -14.18 20.86
N LEU A 23 20.14 -14.27 19.79
CA LEU A 23 20.41 -15.18 18.69
C LEU A 23 21.57 -14.58 17.85
N VAL A 24 22.78 -14.68 18.34
CA VAL A 24 23.96 -14.69 17.48
C VAL A 24 24.07 -16.15 17.00
N SER A 25 23.26 -16.49 15.98
CA SER A 25 23.52 -17.64 15.13
C SER A 25 24.79 -17.33 14.33
N GLU A 26 25.70 -18.29 14.18
CA GLU A 26 26.76 -18.22 13.18
C GLU A 26 26.14 -17.79 11.86
N PRO A 27 26.82 -16.90 11.06
CA PRO A 27 26.26 -16.47 9.79
C PRO A 27 26.05 -17.71 8.94
N GLY A 28 24.77 -18.06 8.72
CA GLY A 28 24.38 -19.06 7.75
C GLY A 28 24.86 -18.65 6.36
N PRO A 29 24.81 -19.54 5.37
CA PRO A 29 25.16 -19.17 3.99
C PRO A 29 24.36 -17.93 3.60
N LEU A 30 25.06 -16.90 3.06
CA LEU A 30 24.45 -15.65 2.65
C LEU A 30 23.28 -15.94 1.70
N ALA A 31 22.15 -15.26 1.89
CA ALA A 31 20.99 -15.43 1.02
C ALA A 31 21.34 -15.11 -0.44
N PRO A 32 20.82 -15.90 -1.42
CA PRO A 32 21.13 -15.65 -2.83
C PRO A 32 20.62 -14.27 -3.26
N CYS A 33 21.36 -13.61 -4.16
CA CYS A 33 21.02 -12.28 -4.68
C CYS A 33 19.66 -12.24 -5.40
N LEU A 34 19.33 -13.29 -6.13
CA LEU A 34 18.05 -13.47 -6.82
C LEU A 34 17.44 -14.81 -6.43
N ILE A 35 16.13 -14.82 -6.27
CA ILE A 35 15.37 -16.03 -5.93
C ILE A 35 15.04 -16.77 -7.22
N LYS A 36 15.38 -18.06 -7.27
CA LYS A 36 15.02 -18.92 -8.41
C LYS A 36 13.53 -19.30 -8.32
N PRO A 37 12.72 -19.06 -9.38
CA PRO A 37 11.32 -19.41 -9.35
C PRO A 37 11.13 -20.92 -9.29
N GLU A 38 10.13 -21.35 -8.51
CA GLU A 38 9.74 -22.75 -8.41
C GLU A 38 8.74 -23.12 -9.52
N ASN A 39 8.87 -24.31 -10.07
CA ASN A 39 7.85 -24.85 -10.94
C ASN A 39 6.65 -25.31 -10.09
N ARG A 40 5.54 -24.57 -10.15
CA ARG A 40 4.30 -24.80 -9.39
C ARG A 40 3.19 -25.44 -10.22
N TRP A 41 3.50 -25.97 -11.41
CA TRP A 41 2.52 -26.60 -12.28
C TRP A 41 2.00 -27.92 -11.68
N ASP A 42 0.71 -27.96 -11.37
CA ASP A 42 0.03 -29.20 -10.99
C ASP A 42 -0.61 -29.84 -12.22
N ALA A 43 0.01 -30.93 -12.70
CA ALA A 43 -0.46 -31.63 -13.88
C ALA A 43 -1.84 -32.29 -13.68
N SER A 44 -2.15 -32.74 -12.48
CA SER A 44 -3.44 -33.37 -12.16
C SER A 44 -4.59 -32.37 -12.17
N TYR A 45 -4.35 -31.17 -11.66
CA TYR A 45 -5.30 -30.07 -11.72
C TYR A 45 -5.46 -29.51 -13.13
N ALA A 46 -4.35 -29.27 -13.84
CA ALA A 46 -4.38 -28.70 -15.18
C ALA A 46 -5.06 -29.61 -16.21
N HIS A 47 -4.90 -30.95 -16.09
CA HIS A 47 -5.44 -31.93 -17.05
C HIS A 47 -6.98 -31.90 -17.15
N VAL A 48 -7.66 -31.53 -16.08
CA VAL A 48 -9.16 -31.48 -16.07
C VAL A 48 -9.71 -30.14 -16.54
N LEU A 49 -8.85 -29.13 -16.73
CA LEU A 49 -9.25 -27.80 -17.17
C LEU A 49 -9.37 -27.72 -18.69
N PRO A 50 -10.41 -27.05 -19.24
CA PRO A 50 -10.43 -26.60 -20.62
C PRO A 50 -9.20 -25.75 -20.95
N GLU A 51 -8.75 -25.76 -22.18
CA GLU A 51 -7.50 -25.07 -22.58
C GLU A 51 -7.50 -23.57 -22.28
N ALA A 52 -8.64 -22.91 -22.42
CA ALA A 52 -8.80 -21.50 -22.03
C ALA A 52 -8.61 -21.27 -20.51
N GLU A 53 -9.04 -22.23 -19.68
CA GLU A 53 -8.83 -22.17 -18.23
C GLU A 53 -7.39 -22.54 -17.86
N GLN A 54 -6.71 -23.39 -18.63
CA GLN A 54 -5.27 -23.64 -18.48
C GLN A 54 -4.45 -22.37 -18.75
N LEU A 55 -4.87 -21.52 -19.70
CA LEU A 55 -4.27 -20.20 -19.91
C LEU A 55 -4.41 -19.32 -18.66
N LEU A 56 -5.59 -19.27 -18.05
CA LEU A 56 -5.79 -18.52 -16.80
C LEU A 56 -4.96 -19.08 -15.65
N TYR A 57 -4.91 -20.41 -15.52
CA TYR A 57 -4.12 -21.09 -14.49
C TYR A 57 -2.63 -20.75 -14.62
N ARG A 58 -2.07 -20.87 -15.84
CA ARG A 58 -0.70 -20.48 -16.15
C ARG A 58 -0.43 -19.02 -15.80
N SER A 59 -1.32 -18.12 -16.21
CA SER A 59 -1.20 -16.68 -15.93
C SER A 59 -1.10 -16.39 -14.44
N LYS A 60 -1.95 -17.04 -13.63
CA LYS A 60 -1.94 -16.88 -12.18
C LYS A 60 -0.67 -17.43 -11.53
N LEU A 61 -0.16 -18.57 -12.00
CA LEU A 61 1.10 -19.12 -11.50
C LEU A 61 2.27 -18.14 -11.74
N LEU A 62 2.37 -17.61 -12.96
CA LEU A 62 3.42 -16.65 -13.35
C LEU A 62 3.28 -15.33 -12.58
N GLY A 63 2.08 -14.77 -12.53
CA GLY A 63 1.81 -13.48 -11.87
C GLY A 63 1.80 -13.53 -10.33
N SER A 64 1.78 -14.71 -9.73
CA SER A 64 1.88 -14.87 -8.26
C SER A 64 3.32 -14.74 -7.73
N ASP A 65 4.31 -14.69 -8.61
CA ASP A 65 5.72 -14.54 -8.28
C ASP A 65 6.29 -13.26 -8.90
N LEU A 66 6.52 -12.25 -8.05
CA LEU A 66 7.00 -10.93 -8.48
C LEU A 66 8.43 -10.96 -9.03
N SER A 67 9.21 -12.02 -8.80
CA SER A 67 10.52 -12.21 -9.43
C SER A 67 10.40 -12.69 -10.87
N VAL A 68 9.24 -13.23 -11.26
CA VAL A 68 8.90 -13.70 -12.62
C VAL A 68 8.29 -12.59 -13.46
N THR A 69 7.41 -11.77 -12.84
CA THR A 69 6.85 -10.59 -13.51
C THR A 69 6.32 -9.61 -12.47
N ASN A 70 6.51 -8.31 -12.70
CA ASN A 70 6.05 -7.24 -11.82
C ASN A 70 4.52 -7.10 -11.86
N PHE A 71 3.97 -6.42 -10.84
CA PHE A 71 2.54 -6.15 -10.74
C PHE A 71 2.01 -5.42 -11.97
N GLY A 72 1.08 -6.05 -12.67
CA GLY A 72 0.48 -5.48 -13.88
C GLY A 72 1.33 -5.57 -15.14
N GLY A 73 2.63 -5.90 -15.03
CA GLY A 73 3.52 -6.15 -16.15
C GLY A 73 3.28 -7.50 -16.81
N GLY A 74 3.91 -7.68 -17.97
CA GLY A 74 3.83 -8.91 -18.73
C GLY A 74 2.45 -9.25 -19.29
N ASN A 75 2.40 -10.22 -20.20
CA ASN A 75 1.20 -10.70 -20.85
C ASN A 75 1.32 -12.21 -21.11
N THR A 76 0.18 -12.90 -21.08
CA THR A 76 0.08 -14.30 -21.49
C THR A 76 -1.00 -14.44 -22.55
N SER A 77 -0.84 -15.38 -23.46
CA SER A 77 -1.83 -15.63 -24.50
C SER A 77 -1.94 -17.10 -24.92
N ALA A 78 -3.07 -17.41 -25.56
CA ALA A 78 -3.26 -18.67 -26.27
C ALA A 78 -4.06 -18.43 -27.57
N LYS A 79 -3.72 -19.17 -28.62
CA LYS A 79 -4.45 -19.22 -29.88
C LYS A 79 -5.32 -20.48 -29.89
N LEU A 80 -6.61 -20.27 -29.72
CA LEU A 80 -7.59 -21.36 -29.52
C LEU A 80 -8.60 -21.40 -30.65
N SER A 81 -9.11 -22.56 -30.95
CA SER A 81 -10.22 -22.70 -31.90
C SER A 81 -11.51 -22.19 -31.28
N GLY A 82 -12.26 -21.41 -32.03
CA GLY A 82 -13.58 -20.92 -31.69
C GLY A 82 -14.57 -21.05 -32.82
N THR A 83 -15.85 -20.78 -32.57
CA THR A 83 -16.88 -20.74 -33.62
C THR A 83 -17.34 -19.28 -33.76
N ASP A 84 -17.27 -18.78 -35.00
CA ASP A 84 -17.77 -17.44 -35.29
C ASP A 84 -19.29 -17.38 -35.00
N PRO A 85 -19.74 -16.42 -34.15
CA PRO A 85 -21.14 -16.39 -33.73
C PRO A 85 -22.13 -16.01 -34.85
N LEU A 86 -21.64 -15.45 -35.96
CA LEU A 86 -22.49 -15.03 -37.08
C LEU A 86 -22.52 -16.04 -38.21
N SER A 87 -21.35 -16.56 -38.64
CA SER A 87 -21.24 -17.48 -39.74
C SER A 87 -21.34 -18.94 -39.32
N GLY A 88 -21.06 -19.27 -38.05
CA GLY A 88 -20.95 -20.65 -37.58
C GLY A 88 -19.65 -21.35 -37.99
N GLU A 89 -18.75 -20.65 -38.66
CA GLU A 89 -17.47 -21.20 -39.12
C GLU A 89 -16.45 -21.35 -38.00
N ALA A 90 -15.54 -22.33 -38.13
CA ALA A 90 -14.41 -22.44 -37.21
C ALA A 90 -13.38 -21.35 -37.49
N VAL A 91 -12.93 -20.68 -36.45
CA VAL A 91 -11.95 -19.57 -36.50
C VAL A 91 -10.88 -19.75 -35.43
N GLU A 92 -9.68 -19.21 -35.66
CA GLU A 92 -8.68 -19.07 -34.61
C GLU A 92 -8.89 -17.79 -33.83
N VAL A 93 -8.96 -17.92 -32.51
CA VAL A 93 -9.16 -16.80 -31.56
C VAL A 93 -7.90 -16.63 -30.72
N LEU A 94 -7.30 -15.46 -30.78
CA LEU A 94 -6.24 -15.06 -29.86
C LEU A 94 -6.86 -14.57 -28.54
N TRP A 95 -6.64 -15.32 -27.48
CA TRP A 95 -6.89 -14.90 -26.12
C TRP A 95 -5.61 -14.32 -25.55
N VAL A 96 -5.60 -13.05 -25.18
CA VAL A 96 -4.42 -12.34 -24.65
C VAL A 96 -4.82 -11.47 -23.47
N LYS A 97 -3.96 -11.38 -22.42
CA LYS A 97 -4.22 -10.48 -21.30
C LYS A 97 -4.50 -9.08 -21.80
N GLY A 98 -5.65 -8.54 -21.40
CA GLY A 98 -6.07 -7.21 -21.77
C GLY A 98 -5.31 -6.11 -20.99
N SER A 99 -5.45 -4.88 -21.49
CA SER A 99 -4.79 -3.70 -20.89
C SER A 99 -5.18 -3.49 -19.42
N GLY A 100 -4.19 -3.17 -18.56
CA GLY A 100 -4.39 -2.72 -17.17
C GLY A 100 -4.79 -3.81 -16.17
N GLY A 101 -4.59 -5.10 -16.47
CA GLY A 101 -4.80 -6.20 -15.53
C GLY A 101 -3.49 -6.71 -14.93
N ASP A 102 -3.54 -7.28 -13.76
CA ASP A 102 -2.44 -8.01 -13.14
C ASP A 102 -2.62 -9.52 -13.36
N LEU A 103 -1.54 -10.23 -13.74
CA LEU A 103 -1.59 -11.67 -14.05
C LEU A 103 -1.97 -12.52 -12.83
N GLY A 104 -1.45 -12.19 -11.66
CA GLY A 104 -1.67 -12.97 -10.44
C GLY A 104 -3.11 -12.92 -9.90
N SER A 105 -3.76 -11.78 -10.05
CA SER A 105 -5.10 -11.52 -9.49
C SER A 105 -6.24 -11.54 -10.51
N MET A 106 -5.94 -11.69 -11.82
CA MET A 106 -6.96 -11.61 -12.87
C MET A 106 -7.96 -12.77 -12.83
N ALA A 107 -9.19 -12.50 -13.28
CA ALA A 107 -10.20 -13.48 -13.63
C ALA A 107 -10.23 -13.67 -15.16
N PHE A 108 -10.98 -14.69 -15.64
CA PHE A 108 -11.07 -14.99 -17.07
C PHE A 108 -11.49 -13.79 -17.94
N GLY A 109 -12.38 -12.94 -17.45
CA GLY A 109 -12.77 -11.68 -18.10
C GLY A 109 -11.64 -10.64 -18.23
N GLY A 110 -10.44 -10.92 -17.68
CA GLY A 110 -9.22 -10.12 -17.89
C GLY A 110 -8.56 -10.31 -19.26
N PHE A 111 -8.93 -11.35 -20.00
CA PHE A 111 -8.44 -11.56 -21.37
C PHE A 111 -9.29 -10.79 -22.39
N ALA A 112 -8.62 -10.21 -23.38
CA ALA A 112 -9.23 -9.80 -24.63
C ALA A 112 -9.24 -10.99 -25.58
N SER A 113 -10.30 -11.15 -26.39
CA SER A 113 -10.40 -12.17 -27.43
C SER A 113 -10.51 -11.52 -28.80
N LEU A 114 -9.66 -11.91 -29.74
CA LEU A 114 -9.57 -11.34 -31.07
C LEU A 114 -9.52 -12.43 -32.13
N TYR A 115 -10.09 -12.17 -33.32
CA TYR A 115 -9.86 -12.98 -34.50
C TYR A 115 -8.39 -12.87 -34.89
N LEU A 116 -7.64 -13.98 -34.85
CA LEU A 116 -6.21 -13.99 -35.09
C LEU A 116 -5.86 -13.56 -36.53
N ASP A 117 -6.64 -14.01 -37.49
CA ASP A 117 -6.49 -13.68 -38.94
C ASP A 117 -6.68 -12.15 -39.16
N ARG A 118 -7.65 -11.51 -38.44
CA ARG A 118 -7.87 -10.09 -38.56
C ARG A 118 -6.70 -9.28 -37.95
N VAL A 119 -6.20 -9.70 -36.78
CA VAL A 119 -5.03 -9.05 -36.16
C VAL A 119 -3.80 -9.15 -37.09
N ARG A 120 -3.53 -10.33 -37.63
CA ARG A 120 -2.44 -10.52 -38.63
C ARG A 120 -2.69 -9.73 -39.91
N GLY A 121 -3.94 -9.66 -40.35
CA GLY A 121 -4.34 -8.90 -41.55
C GLY A 121 -4.10 -7.40 -41.45
N LEU A 122 -3.95 -6.85 -40.24
CA LEU A 122 -3.61 -5.44 -40.01
C LEU A 122 -2.23 -5.07 -40.59
N GLU A 123 -1.33 -6.04 -40.82
CA GLU A 123 -0.05 -5.81 -41.47
C GLU A 123 -0.20 -5.07 -42.82
N ARG A 124 -1.28 -5.33 -43.57
CA ARG A 124 -1.57 -4.65 -44.84
C ARG A 124 -1.88 -3.17 -44.70
N LEU A 125 -2.24 -2.74 -43.48
CA LEU A 125 -2.57 -1.33 -43.15
C LEU A 125 -1.41 -0.61 -42.48
N TYR A 126 -0.37 -1.35 -42.09
CA TYR A 126 0.77 -0.78 -41.37
C TYR A 126 1.62 0.11 -42.29
N ARG A 127 1.86 1.34 -41.89
CA ARG A 127 2.54 2.38 -42.67
C ARG A 127 3.93 2.75 -42.14
N GLY A 128 4.47 1.96 -41.24
CA GLY A 128 5.75 2.19 -40.59
C GLY A 128 5.67 2.85 -39.22
N ILE A 129 6.80 2.95 -38.52
CA ILE A 129 6.92 3.29 -37.10
C ILE A 129 6.32 4.66 -36.73
N ALA A 130 6.30 5.60 -37.67
CA ALA A 130 5.67 6.92 -37.44
C ALA A 130 4.13 6.85 -37.28
N HIS A 131 3.52 5.72 -37.64
CA HIS A 131 2.08 5.48 -37.55
C HIS A 131 1.75 4.30 -36.60
N GLU A 132 2.67 3.98 -35.70
CA GLU A 132 2.58 2.86 -34.79
C GLU A 132 1.30 2.92 -33.93
N ASP A 133 1.00 4.07 -33.35
CA ASP A 133 -0.11 4.22 -32.41
C ASP A 133 -1.49 4.12 -33.11
N GLU A 134 -1.56 4.34 -34.44
CA GLU A 134 -2.79 4.12 -35.21
C GLU A 134 -3.22 2.64 -35.19
N MET A 135 -2.24 1.72 -35.17
CA MET A 135 -2.50 0.28 -35.16
C MET A 135 -3.25 -0.17 -33.91
N VAL A 136 -3.00 0.46 -32.78
CA VAL A 136 -3.73 0.19 -31.52
C VAL A 136 -5.21 0.54 -31.66
N GLY A 137 -5.51 1.64 -32.35
CA GLY A 137 -6.89 2.06 -32.66
C GLY A 137 -7.66 1.09 -33.55
N LEU A 138 -6.95 0.20 -34.29
CA LEU A 138 -7.56 -0.83 -35.14
C LEU A 138 -7.87 -2.14 -34.41
N LEU A 139 -7.22 -2.43 -33.27
CA LEU A 139 -7.44 -3.66 -32.50
C LEU A 139 -8.90 -3.89 -32.10
N PRO A 140 -9.70 -2.89 -31.70
CA PRO A 140 -11.13 -3.09 -31.40
C PRO A 140 -11.93 -3.69 -32.55
N HIS A 141 -11.55 -3.43 -33.82
CA HIS A 141 -12.19 -4.03 -35.00
C HIS A 141 -11.87 -5.50 -35.23
N CYS A 142 -10.89 -6.03 -34.49
CA CYS A 142 -10.51 -7.45 -34.52
C CYS A 142 -11.17 -8.25 -33.39
N THR A 143 -11.98 -7.64 -32.50
CA THR A 143 -12.58 -8.30 -31.33
C THR A 143 -13.46 -9.47 -31.73
N PHE A 144 -13.25 -10.62 -31.06
CA PHE A 144 -14.10 -11.81 -31.20
C PHE A 144 -15.24 -11.77 -30.19
N GLY A 145 -16.47 -11.92 -30.68
CA GLY A 145 -17.67 -11.85 -29.83
C GLY A 145 -17.90 -10.45 -29.22
N LEU A 146 -18.64 -10.40 -28.11
CA LEU A 146 -18.99 -9.17 -27.40
C LEU A 146 -18.07 -8.91 -26.19
N ASN A 147 -16.78 -9.21 -26.32
CA ASN A 147 -15.83 -9.04 -25.22
C ASN A 147 -15.49 -7.54 -25.04
N PRO A 148 -15.84 -6.93 -23.90
CA PRO A 148 -15.61 -5.51 -23.63
C PRO A 148 -14.17 -5.19 -23.21
N ARG A 149 -13.31 -6.22 -23.02
CA ARG A 149 -11.95 -6.01 -22.52
C ARG A 149 -11.07 -5.41 -23.61
N PRO A 150 -10.49 -4.22 -23.41
CA PRO A 150 -9.55 -3.64 -24.38
C PRO A 150 -8.31 -4.51 -24.54
N ALA A 151 -7.89 -4.71 -25.79
CA ALA A 151 -6.65 -5.42 -26.10
C ALA A 151 -5.42 -4.65 -25.55
N SER A 152 -4.37 -5.38 -25.16
CA SER A 152 -3.07 -4.81 -24.84
C SER A 152 -2.36 -4.33 -26.10
N ILE A 153 -1.46 -3.35 -25.93
CA ILE A 153 -0.53 -2.92 -26.97
C ILE A 153 0.39 -4.05 -27.44
N ASP A 154 0.65 -5.02 -26.56
CA ASP A 154 1.46 -6.20 -26.87
C ASP A 154 0.71 -7.25 -27.69
N THR A 155 -0.58 -7.06 -27.97
CA THR A 155 -1.39 -8.02 -28.74
C THR A 155 -0.74 -8.44 -30.06
N PRO A 156 -0.15 -7.53 -30.87
CA PRO A 156 0.55 -7.92 -32.12
C PRO A 156 1.75 -8.83 -31.85
N LEU A 157 2.52 -8.61 -30.76
CA LEU A 157 3.67 -9.40 -30.42
C LEU A 157 3.27 -10.87 -30.21
N HIS A 158 2.15 -11.11 -29.54
CA HIS A 158 1.58 -12.44 -29.33
C HIS A 158 0.98 -13.03 -30.60
N ALA A 159 0.37 -12.22 -31.46
CA ALA A 159 -0.29 -12.67 -32.67
C ALA A 159 0.69 -13.21 -33.73
N PHE A 160 1.85 -12.54 -33.88
CA PHE A 160 2.83 -12.87 -34.91
C PHE A 160 3.79 -14.03 -34.55
N ILE A 161 4.00 -14.32 -33.25
CA ILE A 161 4.77 -15.51 -32.82
C ILE A 161 4.00 -16.76 -33.26
N PRO A 162 4.63 -17.71 -34.00
CA PRO A 162 3.92 -18.84 -34.66
C PRO A 162 3.55 -19.99 -33.72
N TYR A 163 3.67 -19.83 -32.41
CA TYR A 163 3.34 -20.82 -31.39
C TYR A 163 1.96 -20.58 -30.77
N ARG A 164 1.34 -21.66 -30.27
CA ARG A 164 -0.02 -21.63 -29.74
C ARG A 164 -0.12 -20.86 -28.44
N HIS A 165 0.82 -21.06 -27.53
CA HIS A 165 0.89 -20.36 -26.22
C HIS A 165 2.12 -19.47 -26.20
N VAL A 166 1.96 -18.24 -25.68
CA VAL A 166 3.03 -17.24 -25.60
C VAL A 166 2.95 -16.52 -24.27
N ASP A 167 4.09 -16.42 -23.60
CA ASP A 167 4.28 -15.61 -22.39
C ASP A 167 5.26 -14.47 -22.69
N HIS A 168 4.90 -13.27 -22.30
CA HIS A 168 5.77 -12.10 -22.21
C HIS A 168 5.88 -11.72 -20.74
N LEU A 169 7.10 -11.72 -20.20
CA LEU A 169 7.36 -11.56 -18.76
C LEU A 169 8.50 -10.59 -18.53
N HIS A 170 8.52 -9.97 -17.35
CA HIS A 170 9.57 -9.05 -16.92
C HIS A 170 10.30 -9.59 -15.68
N PRO A 171 10.98 -10.75 -15.76
CA PRO A 171 11.67 -11.33 -14.62
C PRO A 171 12.96 -10.58 -14.31
N ASP A 172 13.18 -10.26 -13.04
CA ASP A 172 14.33 -9.46 -12.57
C ASP A 172 15.66 -9.95 -13.13
N ALA A 173 15.88 -11.27 -13.16
CA ALA A 173 17.12 -11.87 -13.67
C ALA A 173 17.31 -11.62 -15.15
N VAL A 174 16.26 -11.75 -15.96
CA VAL A 174 16.36 -11.54 -17.41
C VAL A 174 16.43 -10.06 -17.74
N VAL A 175 15.68 -9.22 -17.02
CA VAL A 175 15.78 -7.77 -17.17
C VAL A 175 17.18 -7.29 -16.76
N ALA A 176 17.82 -7.89 -15.74
CA ALA A 176 19.21 -7.60 -15.38
C ALA A 176 20.18 -7.92 -16.55
N ILE A 177 20.02 -9.05 -17.24
CA ILE A 177 20.78 -9.38 -18.44
C ILE A 177 20.52 -8.36 -19.55
N ALA A 178 19.24 -8.04 -19.79
CA ALA A 178 18.80 -7.11 -20.82
C ALA A 178 19.24 -5.67 -20.56
N ALA A 179 19.51 -5.33 -19.30
CA ALA A 179 19.97 -4.01 -18.84
C ALA A 179 21.51 -3.90 -18.75
N THR A 180 22.26 -4.86 -19.32
CA THR A 180 23.70 -4.72 -19.44
C THR A 180 24.07 -4.02 -20.76
N ARG A 181 25.16 -3.25 -20.76
CA ARG A 181 25.66 -2.54 -21.97
C ARG A 181 25.97 -3.49 -23.15
N ASN A 182 26.32 -4.74 -22.86
CA ASN A 182 26.59 -5.80 -23.83
C ASN A 182 25.56 -6.93 -23.75
N SER A 183 24.30 -6.59 -23.56
CA SER A 183 23.18 -7.51 -23.31
C SER A 183 23.07 -8.66 -24.33
N ARG A 184 23.36 -8.39 -25.61
CA ARG A 184 23.39 -9.42 -26.66
C ARG A 184 24.42 -10.51 -26.38
N GLU A 185 25.64 -10.12 -26.00
CA GLU A 185 26.72 -11.07 -25.71
C GLU A 185 26.46 -11.83 -24.41
N VAL A 186 25.95 -11.14 -23.39
CA VAL A 186 25.58 -11.76 -22.11
C VAL A 186 24.44 -12.77 -22.32
N THR A 187 23.43 -12.44 -23.12
CA THR A 187 22.33 -13.39 -23.50
C THR A 187 22.90 -14.65 -24.12
N ARG A 188 23.85 -14.52 -25.05
CA ARG A 188 24.51 -15.67 -25.68
C ARG A 188 25.36 -16.49 -24.69
N GLN A 189 26.03 -15.84 -23.74
CA GLN A 189 26.79 -16.55 -22.69
C GLN A 189 25.88 -17.33 -21.74
N VAL A 190 24.70 -16.82 -21.44
CA VAL A 190 23.72 -17.45 -20.53
C VAL A 190 23.01 -18.63 -21.21
N TYR A 191 22.57 -18.46 -22.46
CA TYR A 191 21.61 -19.37 -23.09
C TYR A 191 22.17 -20.08 -24.34
N GLY A 192 23.38 -19.73 -24.79
CA GLY A 192 23.91 -20.25 -26.08
C GLY A 192 23.05 -19.77 -27.25
N ASP A 193 22.74 -20.70 -28.15
CA ASP A 193 21.93 -20.44 -29.34
C ASP A 193 20.43 -20.83 -29.17
N THR A 194 20.00 -21.09 -27.91
CA THR A 194 18.63 -21.54 -27.62
C THR A 194 17.65 -20.38 -27.32
N VAL A 195 18.18 -19.16 -27.09
CA VAL A 195 17.40 -17.97 -26.88
C VAL A 195 17.92 -16.84 -27.77
N GLY A 196 17.00 -16.20 -28.46
CA GLY A 196 17.29 -15.04 -29.30
C GLY A 196 17.48 -13.75 -28.49
N TRP A 197 17.95 -12.71 -29.16
CA TRP A 197 18.06 -11.36 -28.63
C TRP A 197 17.62 -10.34 -29.69
N ILE A 198 16.93 -9.26 -29.26
CA ILE A 198 16.55 -8.13 -30.10
C ILE A 198 16.89 -6.82 -29.38
N ALA A 199 17.38 -5.84 -30.15
CA ALA A 199 17.69 -4.51 -29.65
C ALA A 199 16.44 -3.79 -29.13
N TRP A 200 16.64 -2.82 -28.23
CA TRP A 200 15.57 -2.00 -27.68
C TRP A 200 14.70 -1.39 -28.78
N GLN A 201 13.43 -1.56 -28.60
CA GLN A 201 12.39 -0.88 -29.37
C GLN A 201 11.13 -0.76 -28.52
N ARG A 202 10.42 0.36 -28.64
CA ARG A 202 9.12 0.54 -27.98
C ARG A 202 8.15 -0.57 -28.37
N PRO A 203 7.40 -1.16 -27.42
CA PRO A 203 6.38 -2.16 -27.72
C PRO A 203 5.34 -1.67 -28.72
N GLY A 204 4.93 -2.54 -29.63
CA GLY A 204 3.93 -2.21 -30.63
C GLY A 204 3.90 -3.15 -31.83
N PHE A 205 3.26 -2.68 -32.91
CA PHE A 205 2.99 -3.51 -34.09
C PHE A 205 4.28 -3.86 -34.86
N ASP A 206 5.19 -2.88 -35.04
CA ASP A 206 6.47 -3.08 -35.71
C ASP A 206 7.36 -4.10 -35.01
N LEU A 207 7.45 -3.98 -33.67
CA LEU A 207 8.16 -4.99 -32.88
C LEU A 207 7.54 -6.37 -33.01
N GLY A 208 6.20 -6.47 -33.08
CA GLY A 208 5.48 -7.72 -33.31
C GLY A 208 5.85 -8.37 -34.63
N LEU A 209 5.90 -7.62 -35.73
CA LEU A 209 6.34 -8.13 -37.05
C LEU A 209 7.77 -8.62 -37.01
N LYS A 210 8.69 -7.86 -36.40
CA LYS A 210 10.11 -8.25 -36.28
C LYS A 210 10.29 -9.52 -35.47
N ILE A 211 9.62 -9.61 -34.30
CA ILE A 211 9.67 -10.81 -33.44
C ILE A 211 9.14 -12.03 -34.20
N GLY A 212 7.98 -11.92 -34.88
CA GLY A 212 7.39 -12.99 -35.64
C GLY A 212 8.33 -13.50 -36.73
N ALA A 213 8.98 -12.60 -37.45
CA ALA A 213 9.97 -12.97 -38.48
C ALA A 213 11.20 -13.65 -37.90
N LEU A 214 11.77 -13.12 -36.81
CA LEU A 214 12.94 -13.68 -36.13
C LEU A 214 12.66 -15.08 -35.58
N VAL A 215 11.54 -15.27 -34.89
CA VAL A 215 11.16 -16.56 -34.33
C VAL A 215 10.90 -17.59 -35.40
N SER A 216 10.24 -17.21 -36.50
CA SER A 216 10.01 -18.10 -37.65
C SER A 216 11.30 -18.53 -38.33
N ALA A 217 12.31 -17.65 -38.39
CA ALA A 217 13.62 -17.96 -38.98
C ALA A 217 14.51 -18.81 -38.06
N ASN A 218 14.19 -18.90 -36.77
CA ASN A 218 15.00 -19.60 -35.76
C ASN A 218 14.15 -20.57 -34.93
N PRO A 219 13.65 -21.65 -35.51
CA PRO A 219 12.74 -22.59 -34.85
C PRO A 219 13.36 -23.34 -33.66
N GLN A 220 14.68 -23.27 -33.49
CA GLN A 220 15.41 -23.82 -32.33
C GLN A 220 15.31 -22.97 -31.08
N TRP A 221 14.85 -21.70 -31.19
CA TRP A 221 14.71 -20.84 -30.05
C TRP A 221 13.53 -21.25 -29.18
N ARG A 222 13.74 -21.16 -27.86
CA ARG A 222 12.73 -21.40 -26.82
C ARG A 222 12.23 -20.09 -26.18
N GLY A 223 12.95 -19.00 -26.44
CA GLY A 223 12.62 -17.68 -25.93
C GLY A 223 13.39 -16.60 -26.66
N LEU A 224 13.07 -15.34 -26.34
CA LEU A 224 13.68 -14.15 -26.90
C LEU A 224 13.84 -13.09 -25.81
N VAL A 225 15.07 -12.62 -25.56
CA VAL A 225 15.38 -11.50 -24.68
C VAL A 225 15.23 -10.19 -25.47
N LEU A 226 14.48 -9.26 -24.90
CA LEU A 226 14.35 -7.91 -25.42
C LEU A 226 15.26 -6.99 -24.59
N GLU A 227 16.21 -6.30 -25.25
CA GLU A 227 17.09 -5.35 -24.61
C GLU A 227 16.27 -4.28 -23.83
N GLY A 228 16.65 -4.00 -22.57
CA GLY A 228 15.98 -3.01 -21.73
C GLY A 228 14.48 -3.27 -21.51
N HIS A 229 13.99 -4.54 -21.60
CA HIS A 229 12.55 -4.80 -21.49
C HIS A 229 12.25 -6.10 -20.73
N GLY A 230 12.44 -7.26 -21.35
CA GLY A 230 12.01 -8.52 -20.74
C GLY A 230 12.25 -9.76 -21.60
N LEU A 231 11.39 -10.77 -21.42
CA LEU A 231 11.50 -12.11 -22.01
C LEU A 231 10.19 -12.51 -22.71
N PHE A 232 10.29 -13.07 -23.91
CA PHE A 232 9.26 -13.88 -24.52
C PHE A 232 9.61 -15.36 -24.42
N CYS A 233 8.63 -16.17 -24.07
CA CYS A 233 8.67 -17.63 -24.12
C CYS A 233 7.43 -18.15 -24.85
N TRP A 234 7.49 -19.37 -25.35
CA TRP A 234 6.38 -19.98 -26.06
C TRP A 234 6.38 -21.50 -25.97
N GLY A 235 5.27 -22.11 -26.35
CA GLY A 235 5.08 -23.55 -26.42
C GLY A 235 3.85 -23.91 -27.25
N ASN A 236 3.73 -25.19 -27.63
CA ASN A 236 2.57 -25.70 -28.36
C ASN A 236 1.39 -26.02 -27.44
N ASP A 237 1.64 -26.19 -26.15
CA ASP A 237 0.63 -26.31 -25.12
C ASP A 237 0.95 -25.39 -23.90
N ALA A 238 0.00 -25.30 -22.98
CA ALA A 238 0.10 -24.40 -21.83
C ALA A 238 1.24 -24.78 -20.89
N ARG A 239 1.52 -26.09 -20.73
CA ARG A 239 2.57 -26.59 -19.85
C ARG A 239 3.96 -26.34 -20.45
N GLU A 240 4.15 -26.67 -21.72
CA GLU A 240 5.43 -26.44 -22.42
C GLU A 240 5.83 -24.94 -22.33
N CYS A 241 4.87 -24.05 -22.55
CA CYS A 241 5.09 -22.61 -22.43
C CYS A 241 5.50 -22.21 -21.00
N TYR A 242 4.79 -22.71 -19.99
CA TYR A 242 5.10 -22.44 -18.58
C TYR A 242 6.46 -22.98 -18.18
N ASP A 243 6.73 -24.25 -18.50
CA ASP A 243 8.01 -24.91 -18.17
C ASP A 243 9.18 -24.17 -18.83
N SER A 244 9.03 -23.72 -20.10
CA SER A 244 10.02 -22.90 -20.80
C SER A 244 10.28 -21.57 -20.10
N SER A 245 9.23 -20.88 -19.63
CA SER A 245 9.36 -19.62 -18.90
C SER A 245 10.13 -19.80 -17.60
N ILE A 246 9.75 -20.76 -16.75
CA ILE A 246 10.39 -21.01 -15.46
C ILE A 246 11.83 -21.48 -15.60
N GLU A 247 12.10 -22.35 -16.58
CA GLU A 247 13.45 -22.87 -16.82
C GLU A 247 14.40 -21.77 -17.31
N LEU A 248 14.00 -20.95 -18.29
CA LEU A 248 14.84 -19.88 -18.81
C LEU A 248 15.12 -18.81 -17.76
N ILE A 249 14.14 -18.46 -16.94
CA ILE A 249 14.35 -17.56 -15.80
C ILE A 249 15.31 -18.18 -14.78
N GLY A 250 15.12 -19.48 -14.48
CA GLY A 250 16.00 -20.20 -13.55
C GLY A 250 17.47 -20.23 -14.00
N ILE A 251 17.72 -20.42 -15.30
CA ILE A 251 19.09 -20.36 -15.89
C ILE A 251 19.71 -18.97 -15.68
N ALA A 252 18.95 -17.89 -15.93
CA ALA A 252 19.42 -16.52 -15.67
C ALA A 252 19.77 -16.28 -14.21
N VAL A 253 18.91 -16.72 -13.29
CA VAL A 253 19.13 -16.61 -11.84
C VAL A 253 20.42 -17.34 -11.43
N ASP A 254 20.57 -18.60 -11.85
CA ASP A 254 21.76 -19.40 -11.54
C ASP A 254 23.05 -18.73 -12.07
N PHE A 255 22.98 -18.18 -13.30
CA PHE A 255 24.13 -17.50 -13.91
C PHE A 255 24.53 -16.23 -13.17
N ILE A 256 23.57 -15.42 -12.70
CA ILE A 256 23.81 -14.20 -11.95
C ILE A 256 24.30 -14.54 -10.55
N ASN A 257 23.62 -15.44 -9.84
CA ASN A 257 23.97 -15.83 -8.47
C ASN A 257 25.39 -16.43 -8.37
N ALA A 258 25.85 -17.11 -9.41
CA ALA A 258 27.23 -17.62 -9.48
C ALA A 258 28.30 -16.49 -9.56
N ARG A 259 27.89 -15.23 -9.80
CA ARG A 259 28.75 -14.04 -9.93
C ARG A 259 28.51 -12.99 -8.86
N THR A 260 27.57 -13.21 -7.97
CA THR A 260 27.25 -12.32 -6.85
C THR A 260 27.70 -12.92 -5.53
N THR A 261 28.06 -12.06 -4.58
CA THR A 261 28.10 -12.42 -3.17
C THR A 261 26.70 -12.23 -2.60
N GLY A 262 26.26 -13.09 -1.66
CA GLY A 262 24.97 -12.89 -0.99
C GLY A 262 24.91 -11.58 -0.21
N PHE A 263 23.72 -11.25 0.31
CA PHE A 263 23.47 -10.00 1.03
C PHE A 263 24.30 -9.91 2.31
N LYS A 264 24.81 -8.69 2.59
CA LYS A 264 25.43 -8.38 3.87
C LYS A 264 24.35 -7.97 4.85
N ALA A 265 24.38 -8.52 6.06
CA ALA A 265 23.47 -8.08 7.11
C ALA A 265 23.76 -6.63 7.50
N VAL A 266 22.80 -5.73 7.25
CA VAL A 266 22.83 -4.33 7.64
C VAL A 266 21.73 -4.11 8.68
N PRO A 267 22.05 -3.56 9.88
CA PRO A 267 21.05 -3.31 10.90
C PRO A 267 20.04 -2.25 10.44
N ALA A 268 18.74 -2.52 10.60
CA ALA A 268 17.70 -1.54 10.31
C ALA A 268 17.80 -0.35 11.28
N GLN A 269 17.78 0.87 10.75
CA GLN A 269 17.82 2.13 11.49
C GLN A 269 16.41 2.71 11.69
N ALA A 270 15.56 1.99 12.43
CA ALA A 270 14.15 2.33 12.60
C ALA A 270 13.91 3.76 13.13
N ALA A 271 14.75 4.26 14.01
CA ALA A 271 14.64 5.62 14.55
C ALA A 271 14.89 6.70 13.48
N VAL A 272 15.89 6.50 12.60
CA VAL A 272 16.15 7.41 11.48
C VAL A 272 15.00 7.37 10.47
N MET A 273 14.49 6.17 10.18
CA MET A 273 13.36 5.98 9.29
C MET A 273 12.09 6.68 9.82
N ALA A 274 11.78 6.50 11.12
CA ALA A 274 10.63 7.15 11.75
C ALA A 274 10.74 8.69 11.79
N ALA A 275 11.95 9.24 11.80
CA ALA A 275 12.18 10.68 11.68
C ALA A 275 12.06 11.17 10.23
N ALA A 276 12.59 10.41 9.26
CA ALA A 276 12.62 10.79 7.84
C ALA A 276 11.23 10.79 7.18
N VAL A 277 10.39 9.79 7.51
CA VAL A 277 9.09 9.59 6.86
C VAL A 277 8.16 10.80 6.99
N PRO A 278 7.92 11.40 8.19
CA PRO A 278 7.07 12.58 8.31
C PRO A 278 7.63 13.81 7.60
N LEU A 279 8.96 14.02 7.61
CA LEU A 279 9.61 15.13 6.92
C LEU A 279 9.36 15.05 5.41
N LEU A 280 9.60 13.89 4.82
CA LEU A 280 9.37 13.64 3.40
C LEU A 280 7.89 13.73 3.05
N ARG A 281 7.02 13.09 3.82
CA ARG A 281 5.58 13.12 3.59
C ARG A 281 5.04 14.55 3.59
N ASN A 282 5.51 15.38 4.51
CA ASN A 282 5.14 16.80 4.56
C ASN A 282 5.46 17.53 3.25
N VAL A 283 6.68 17.40 2.75
CA VAL A 283 7.11 18.09 1.53
C VAL A 283 6.40 17.55 0.28
N LEU A 284 6.15 16.22 0.25
CA LEU A 284 5.54 15.53 -0.89
C LEU A 284 4.00 15.57 -0.92
N SER A 285 3.34 15.98 0.18
CA SER A 285 1.87 15.98 0.28
C SER A 285 1.26 17.37 0.17
N GLN A 286 1.95 18.34 -0.41
CA GLN A 286 1.47 19.73 -0.51
C GLN A 286 0.24 19.88 -1.41
N THR A 287 0.10 19.06 -2.43
CA THR A 287 -1.04 19.08 -3.35
C THR A 287 -2.11 18.07 -2.96
N HIS A 288 -1.67 16.84 -2.66
CA HIS A 288 -2.53 15.73 -2.24
C HIS A 288 -1.80 14.91 -1.18
N HIS A 289 -2.54 14.41 -0.18
CA HIS A 289 -1.97 13.49 0.80
C HIS A 289 -1.35 12.27 0.09
N LYS A 290 -0.15 11.89 0.54
CA LYS A 290 0.55 10.69 0.07
C LYS A 290 0.73 9.73 1.23
N LEU A 291 0.60 8.44 0.95
CA LEU A 291 0.98 7.36 1.85
C LEU A 291 2.39 6.90 1.54
N CYS A 292 3.00 6.24 2.51
CA CYS A 292 4.37 5.72 2.39
C CYS A 292 4.38 4.20 2.52
N GLU A 293 5.13 3.53 1.66
CA GLU A 293 5.63 2.18 1.86
C GLU A 293 7.06 2.25 2.34
N VAL A 294 7.35 1.62 3.47
CA VAL A 294 8.69 1.57 4.06
C VAL A 294 9.35 0.24 3.74
N LEU A 295 10.53 0.27 3.15
CA LEU A 295 11.29 -0.89 2.72
C LEU A 295 12.59 -1.00 3.50
N THR A 296 12.64 -1.94 4.45
CA THR A 296 13.79 -2.21 5.32
C THR A 296 14.12 -3.71 5.36
N VAL A 297 13.77 -4.44 4.29
CA VAL A 297 14.12 -5.85 4.12
C VAL A 297 15.59 -5.99 3.72
N GLU A 298 16.18 -7.16 3.97
CA GLU A 298 17.62 -7.40 3.88
C GLU A 298 18.23 -6.98 2.53
N ASP A 299 17.61 -7.33 1.43
CA ASP A 299 18.05 -6.99 0.07
C ASP A 299 18.07 -5.48 -0.21
N VAL A 300 17.12 -4.75 0.36
CA VAL A 300 17.07 -3.28 0.27
C VAL A 300 18.14 -2.64 1.13
N LEU A 301 18.29 -3.10 2.39
CA LEU A 301 19.29 -2.57 3.31
C LEU A 301 20.71 -2.76 2.76
N ASP A 302 21.03 -3.95 2.23
CA ASP A 302 22.32 -4.22 1.58
C ASP A 302 22.52 -3.34 0.33
N PHE A 303 21.46 -3.09 -0.44
CA PHE A 303 21.52 -2.22 -1.62
C PHE A 303 21.90 -0.78 -1.26
N VAL A 304 21.19 -0.19 -0.30
CA VAL A 304 21.41 1.21 0.09
C VAL A 304 22.69 1.43 0.90
N ALA A 305 23.31 0.37 1.40
CA ALA A 305 24.63 0.41 2.02
C ALA A 305 25.78 0.40 0.99
N SER A 306 25.50 0.11 -0.28
CA SER A 306 26.49 0.11 -1.36
C SER A 306 26.47 1.45 -2.10
N GLU A 307 27.54 2.24 -1.96
CA GLU A 307 27.70 3.51 -2.69
C GLU A 307 27.64 3.29 -4.21
N GLU A 308 28.24 2.20 -4.70
CA GLU A 308 28.28 1.88 -6.12
C GLU A 308 26.88 1.54 -6.66
N LEU A 309 26.09 0.70 -5.98
CA LEU A 309 24.72 0.37 -6.40
C LEU A 309 23.81 1.59 -6.34
N MET A 310 23.96 2.44 -5.32
CA MET A 310 23.25 3.71 -5.22
C MET A 310 23.57 4.63 -6.41
N ALA A 311 24.84 4.73 -6.78
CA ALA A 311 25.27 5.54 -7.94
C ALA A 311 24.70 4.99 -9.25
N LEU A 312 24.62 3.66 -9.42
CA LEU A 312 24.01 3.04 -10.59
C LEU A 312 22.49 3.28 -10.65
N ALA A 313 21.79 3.19 -9.52
CA ALA A 313 20.35 3.49 -9.46
C ALA A 313 20.04 4.95 -9.85
N ALA A 314 20.95 5.88 -9.58
CA ALA A 314 20.83 7.29 -9.98
C ALA A 314 20.89 7.52 -11.51
N LEU A 315 21.38 6.53 -12.29
CA LEU A 315 21.37 6.59 -13.76
C LEU A 315 19.94 6.48 -14.34
N GLY A 316 19.04 5.80 -13.64
CA GLY A 316 17.66 5.62 -14.05
C GLY A 316 17.22 4.16 -14.16
N ALA A 317 15.96 3.93 -14.50
CA ALA A 317 15.40 2.60 -14.69
C ALA A 317 15.73 2.03 -16.07
N ALA A 318 15.74 0.68 -16.17
CA ALA A 318 16.05 -0.05 -17.38
C ALA A 318 14.88 -0.84 -17.97
N CYS A 319 13.66 -0.67 -17.43
CA CYS A 319 12.47 -1.39 -17.88
C CYS A 319 11.26 -0.45 -18.02
N PRO A 320 10.44 -0.56 -19.08
CA PRO A 320 9.31 0.32 -19.36
C PRO A 320 8.31 0.48 -18.22
N ASP A 321 7.98 -0.60 -17.53
CA ASP A 321 6.97 -0.60 -16.47
C ASP A 321 7.31 0.34 -15.31
N HIS A 322 8.60 0.58 -15.07
CA HIS A 322 9.07 1.39 -13.94
C HIS A 322 8.69 2.87 -14.08
N PHE A 323 8.76 3.44 -15.29
CA PHE A 323 8.58 4.89 -15.51
C PHE A 323 7.21 5.41 -15.08
N LEU A 324 6.17 4.60 -15.25
CA LEU A 324 4.81 4.96 -14.83
C LEU A 324 4.58 4.84 -13.32
N ARG A 325 5.41 4.05 -12.62
CA ARG A 325 5.22 3.71 -11.21
C ARG A 325 6.21 4.37 -10.28
N THR A 326 7.49 4.47 -10.70
CA THR A 326 8.60 4.95 -9.85
C THR A 326 9.31 6.17 -10.42
N LYS A 327 8.92 6.64 -11.60
CA LYS A 327 9.63 7.66 -12.40
C LYS A 327 11.05 7.22 -12.82
N PRO A 328 11.76 8.04 -13.63
CA PRO A 328 13.07 7.65 -14.13
C PRO A 328 14.10 7.37 -13.03
N TRP A 329 14.13 8.17 -11.96
CA TRP A 329 15.15 8.07 -10.91
C TRP A 329 14.54 8.07 -9.52
N PRO A 330 15.17 7.45 -8.52
CA PRO A 330 14.91 7.69 -7.11
C PRO A 330 15.55 8.99 -6.63
N LEU A 331 14.99 9.59 -5.57
CA LEU A 331 15.66 10.62 -4.78
C LEU A 331 16.65 9.95 -3.82
N MET A 332 17.89 10.45 -3.75
CA MET A 332 18.93 9.95 -2.84
C MET A 332 19.11 10.89 -1.66
N LEU A 333 19.16 10.35 -0.44
CA LEU A 333 19.35 11.11 0.78
C LEU A 333 20.42 10.49 1.68
N ASP A 334 21.13 11.35 2.41
CA ASP A 334 22.02 10.93 3.48
C ASP A 334 21.32 10.95 4.85
N PRO A 335 21.59 10.00 5.76
CA PRO A 335 20.88 9.88 7.02
C PRO A 335 21.23 10.98 8.04
N GLY A 336 22.46 11.45 8.07
CA GLY A 336 22.93 12.42 9.06
C GLY A 336 22.11 13.70 9.12
N PRO A 337 21.88 14.39 8.00
CA PRO A 337 21.06 15.61 7.99
C PRO A 337 19.60 15.39 8.38
N LEU A 338 19.02 14.20 8.16
CA LEU A 338 17.62 13.89 8.47
C LEU A 338 17.30 13.95 9.97
N THR A 339 18.29 13.65 10.81
CA THR A 339 18.13 13.63 12.28
C THR A 339 18.76 14.86 12.96
N ALA A 340 19.44 15.71 12.17
CA ALA A 340 20.05 16.94 12.66
C ALA A 340 19.05 18.12 12.71
N PRO A 341 19.31 19.16 13.51
CA PRO A 341 18.59 20.42 13.41
C PRO A 341 18.63 20.97 11.96
N GLY A 342 17.47 21.28 11.37
CA GLY A 342 17.36 21.73 9.98
C GLY A 342 17.13 20.59 8.97
N GLY A 343 16.79 19.38 9.43
CA GLY A 343 16.45 18.26 8.58
C GLY A 343 15.27 18.53 7.63
N ASP A 344 14.32 19.35 8.04
CA ASP A 344 13.21 19.86 7.22
C ASP A 344 13.72 20.69 6.03
N ALA A 345 14.64 21.63 6.25
CA ALA A 345 15.25 22.43 5.17
C ALA A 345 16.10 21.56 4.22
N TYR A 346 16.79 20.56 4.75
CA TYR A 346 17.55 19.61 3.94
C TYR A 346 16.62 18.82 3.00
N VAL A 347 15.53 18.24 3.53
CA VAL A 347 14.55 17.49 2.73
C VAL A 347 13.88 18.41 1.70
N GLN A 348 13.47 19.61 2.09
CA GLN A 348 12.88 20.60 1.17
C GLN A 348 13.81 20.89 0.00
N SER A 349 15.10 21.17 0.27
CA SER A 349 16.11 21.44 -0.75
C SER A 349 16.36 20.25 -1.67
N ALA A 350 16.43 19.04 -1.12
CA ALA A 350 16.66 17.83 -1.89
C ALA A 350 15.48 17.51 -2.83
N VAL A 351 14.25 17.66 -2.33
CA VAL A 351 13.04 17.45 -3.14
C VAL A 351 12.93 18.51 -4.23
N GLU A 352 13.25 19.79 -3.94
CA GLU A 352 13.19 20.85 -4.97
C GLU A 352 14.25 20.61 -6.06
N GLY A 353 15.46 20.21 -5.69
CA GLY A 353 16.49 19.81 -6.67
C GLY A 353 16.05 18.65 -7.56
N TYR A 354 15.31 17.67 -6.99
CA TYR A 354 14.70 16.59 -7.77
C TYR A 354 13.62 17.13 -8.74
N ARG A 355 12.74 18.01 -8.27
CA ARG A 355 11.70 18.65 -9.09
C ARG A 355 12.29 19.42 -10.26
N ASP A 356 13.36 20.15 -10.04
CA ASP A 356 14.07 20.90 -11.10
C ASP A 356 14.69 19.95 -12.12
N ARG A 357 15.32 18.85 -11.67
CA ARG A 357 15.83 17.82 -12.58
C ARG A 357 14.73 17.21 -13.45
N TYR A 358 13.57 16.93 -12.84
CA TYR A 358 12.44 16.34 -13.54
C TYR A 358 11.78 17.32 -14.53
N ARG A 359 11.65 18.61 -14.17
CA ARG A 359 11.19 19.65 -15.08
C ARG A 359 12.11 19.77 -16.31
N ALA A 360 13.42 19.83 -16.05
CA ALA A 360 14.39 19.91 -17.13
C ALA A 360 14.41 18.66 -18.04
N TYR A 361 14.16 17.48 -17.50
CA TYR A 361 13.95 16.25 -18.27
C TYR A 361 12.72 16.37 -19.17
N TYR A 362 11.58 16.79 -18.62
CA TYR A 362 10.36 17.00 -19.39
C TYR A 362 10.59 18.00 -20.53
N GLU A 363 11.19 19.14 -20.24
CA GLU A 363 11.46 20.19 -21.23
C GLU A 363 12.39 19.74 -22.36
N ARG A 364 13.38 18.90 -22.07
CA ARG A 364 14.30 18.37 -23.09
C ARG A 364 13.66 17.35 -24.01
N CYS A 365 12.78 16.52 -23.48
CA CYS A 365 12.29 15.32 -24.16
C CYS A 365 10.87 15.47 -24.73
N CYS A 366 10.10 16.50 -24.32
CA CYS A 366 8.71 16.63 -24.74
C CYS A 366 8.56 16.89 -26.26
N HIS A 367 7.56 16.25 -26.82
CA HIS A 367 7.08 16.47 -28.19
C HIS A 367 5.95 17.49 -28.20
N THR A 368 5.57 17.96 -29.38
CA THR A 368 4.50 18.99 -29.56
C THR A 368 3.13 18.50 -29.09
N ASP A 369 2.89 17.22 -29.07
CA ASP A 369 1.64 16.54 -28.67
C ASP A 369 1.74 15.80 -27.32
N SER A 370 2.86 15.93 -26.62
CA SER A 370 3.06 15.29 -25.31
C SER A 370 1.99 15.74 -24.30
N PRO A 371 1.50 14.84 -23.46
CA PRO A 371 0.68 15.21 -22.30
C PRO A 371 1.36 16.25 -21.42
N ALA A 372 0.58 17.03 -20.68
CA ALA A 372 1.12 17.96 -19.69
C ALA A 372 2.00 17.24 -18.68
N MET A 373 3.04 17.93 -18.19
CA MET A 373 3.95 17.39 -17.17
C MET A 373 3.16 16.93 -15.95
N ARG A 374 3.49 15.72 -15.50
CA ARG A 374 2.94 15.12 -14.27
C ARG A 374 3.54 15.78 -13.03
N ASP A 375 2.96 15.48 -11.86
CA ASP A 375 3.53 15.86 -10.56
C ASP A 375 5.05 15.60 -10.55
N PRO A 376 5.92 16.61 -10.33
CA PRO A 376 7.38 16.45 -10.40
C PRO A 376 7.99 15.78 -9.15
N ASP A 377 7.21 15.45 -8.13
CA ASP A 377 7.68 14.85 -6.89
C ASP A 377 8.34 13.47 -7.10
N PRO A 378 9.38 13.12 -6.34
CA PRO A 378 9.90 11.76 -6.33
C PRO A 378 8.86 10.77 -5.79
N VAL A 379 8.80 9.60 -6.40
CA VAL A 379 8.01 8.46 -5.90
C VAL A 379 8.84 7.58 -5.00
N VAL A 380 10.09 7.29 -5.37
CA VAL A 380 11.01 6.46 -4.61
C VAL A 380 12.10 7.32 -4.00
N VAL A 381 12.39 7.10 -2.72
CA VAL A 381 13.48 7.75 -1.98
C VAL A 381 14.38 6.67 -1.40
N LEU A 382 15.66 6.71 -1.69
CA LEU A 382 16.68 5.85 -1.12
C LEU A 382 17.45 6.62 -0.06
N ILE A 383 17.52 6.09 1.16
CA ILE A 383 18.28 6.69 2.26
C ILE A 383 19.47 5.78 2.55
N ARG A 384 20.67 6.30 2.35
CA ARG A 384 21.93 5.56 2.55
C ARG A 384 21.96 4.88 3.92
N ASP A 385 22.31 3.60 3.97
CA ASP A 385 22.43 2.78 5.19
C ASP A 385 21.14 2.63 6.01
N VAL A 386 19.99 3.11 5.52
CA VAL A 386 18.72 3.14 6.30
C VAL A 386 17.63 2.32 5.64
N GLY A 387 17.44 2.47 4.32
CA GLY A 387 16.38 1.78 3.59
C GLY A 387 15.81 2.60 2.43
N ALA A 388 14.65 2.19 1.94
CA ALA A 388 13.94 2.88 0.87
C ALA A 388 12.50 3.20 1.27
N LEU A 389 11.96 4.24 0.63
CA LEU A 389 10.58 4.71 0.81
C LEU A 389 9.92 4.85 -0.55
N ALA A 390 8.64 4.48 -0.65
CA ALA A 390 7.84 4.77 -1.82
C ALA A 390 6.60 5.56 -1.43
N PHE A 391 6.38 6.72 -2.05
CA PHE A 391 5.27 7.64 -1.78
C PHE A 391 4.28 7.65 -2.92
N ALA A 392 2.98 7.48 -2.60
CA ALA A 392 1.92 7.52 -3.60
C ALA A 392 0.58 8.01 -3.01
N PRO A 393 -0.40 8.40 -3.87
CA PRO A 393 -1.68 8.93 -3.42
C PRO A 393 -2.56 7.94 -2.63
N ASP A 394 -2.33 6.65 -2.77
CA ASP A 394 -3.07 5.62 -2.05
C ASP A 394 -2.17 4.43 -1.69
N ARG A 395 -2.67 3.57 -0.81
CA ARG A 395 -1.92 2.44 -0.27
C ARG A 395 -1.52 1.41 -1.34
N THR A 396 -2.39 1.17 -2.33
CA THR A 396 -2.07 0.25 -3.43
C THR A 396 -0.92 0.77 -4.26
N ALA A 397 -1.00 2.03 -4.64
CA ALA A 397 0.02 2.68 -5.45
C ALA A 397 1.36 2.75 -4.70
N ALA A 398 1.36 3.05 -3.38
CA ALA A 398 2.57 3.07 -2.56
C ALA A 398 3.24 1.69 -2.47
N ARG A 399 2.44 0.64 -2.18
CA ARG A 399 2.93 -0.75 -2.16
C ARG A 399 3.50 -1.17 -3.51
N ILE A 400 2.76 -0.93 -4.60
CA ILE A 400 3.21 -1.26 -5.95
C ILE A 400 4.51 -0.52 -6.29
N ALA A 401 4.61 0.77 -5.98
CA ALA A 401 5.84 1.53 -6.20
C ALA A 401 7.02 0.96 -5.39
N GLY A 402 6.76 0.49 -4.16
CA GLY A 402 7.75 -0.21 -3.34
C GLY A 402 8.21 -1.54 -3.95
N GLU A 403 7.28 -2.34 -4.48
CA GLU A 403 7.59 -3.58 -5.20
C GLU A 403 8.46 -3.29 -6.43
N TYR A 404 8.08 -2.30 -7.25
CA TYR A 404 8.89 -1.86 -8.39
C TYR A 404 10.27 -1.33 -8.00
N ALA A 405 10.38 -0.62 -6.87
CA ALA A 405 11.67 -0.18 -6.36
C ALA A 405 12.59 -1.36 -6.03
N ARG A 406 12.06 -2.43 -5.41
CA ARG A 406 12.83 -3.65 -5.14
C ARG A 406 13.23 -4.37 -6.45
N ASN A 407 12.30 -4.50 -7.41
CA ASN A 407 12.63 -5.08 -8.72
C ASN A 407 13.76 -4.28 -9.40
N ALA A 408 13.69 -2.93 -9.39
CA ALA A 408 14.76 -2.10 -9.94
C ALA A 408 16.12 -2.33 -9.24
N MET A 409 16.12 -2.45 -7.90
CA MET A 409 17.34 -2.77 -7.14
C MET A 409 17.92 -4.15 -7.51
N ALA A 410 17.05 -5.15 -7.66
CA ALA A 410 17.46 -6.49 -8.09
C ALA A 410 18.06 -6.48 -9.51
N VAL A 411 17.45 -5.73 -10.42
CA VAL A 411 17.96 -5.54 -11.80
C VAL A 411 19.32 -4.84 -11.81
N VAL A 412 19.45 -3.72 -11.08
CA VAL A 412 20.73 -2.98 -10.98
C VAL A 412 21.83 -3.88 -10.43
N ARG A 413 21.55 -4.60 -9.33
CA ARG A 413 22.53 -5.51 -8.71
C ARG A 413 22.92 -6.64 -9.65
N GLY A 414 21.93 -7.28 -10.30
CA GLY A 414 22.19 -8.37 -11.24
C GLY A 414 23.02 -7.90 -12.45
N ALA A 415 22.70 -6.76 -13.04
CA ALA A 415 23.44 -6.19 -14.16
C ALA A 415 24.86 -5.75 -13.77
N HIS A 416 25.02 -5.18 -12.55
CA HIS A 416 26.35 -4.85 -12.01
C HIS A 416 27.22 -6.09 -11.85
N ALA A 417 26.70 -7.19 -11.34
CA ALA A 417 27.41 -8.47 -11.23
C ALA A 417 27.84 -9.05 -12.60
N LEU A 418 27.16 -8.67 -13.66
CA LEU A 418 27.49 -9.03 -15.05
C LEU A 418 28.46 -8.04 -15.71
N GLY A 419 28.92 -7.01 -14.99
CA GLY A 419 29.97 -6.09 -15.39
C GLY A 419 29.53 -4.67 -15.77
N SER A 420 28.26 -4.43 -16.12
CA SER A 420 27.81 -3.07 -16.47
C SER A 420 26.29 -2.92 -16.46
N TYR A 421 25.79 -1.97 -15.69
CA TYR A 421 24.39 -1.55 -15.76
C TYR A 421 24.20 -0.43 -16.78
N GLN A 422 23.10 -0.49 -17.52
CA GLN A 422 22.68 0.56 -18.45
C GLN A 422 21.19 0.84 -18.26
N ALA A 423 20.86 2.08 -17.88
CA ALA A 423 19.49 2.58 -17.91
C ALA A 423 19.02 2.83 -19.35
N LEU A 424 17.72 2.91 -19.57
CA LEU A 424 17.20 3.37 -20.86
C LEU A 424 17.60 4.84 -21.09
N PRO A 425 17.85 5.24 -22.35
CA PRO A 425 18.07 6.65 -22.70
C PRO A 425 16.91 7.54 -22.26
N GLU A 426 17.19 8.77 -21.87
CA GLU A 426 16.16 9.70 -21.37
C GLU A 426 15.00 9.88 -22.33
N GLN A 427 15.24 9.94 -23.65
CA GLN A 427 14.17 10.07 -24.64
C GLN A 427 13.28 8.85 -24.69
N ASP A 428 13.86 7.63 -24.68
CA ASP A 428 13.10 6.38 -24.66
C ASP A 428 12.28 6.24 -23.39
N ALA A 429 12.85 6.63 -22.24
CA ALA A 429 12.15 6.69 -20.96
C ALA A 429 10.95 7.65 -21.01
N PHE A 430 11.14 8.84 -21.60
CA PHE A 430 10.09 9.84 -21.76
C PHE A 430 8.97 9.35 -22.68
N ASP A 431 9.31 8.74 -23.81
CA ASP A 431 8.35 8.23 -24.79
C ASP A 431 7.47 7.09 -24.23
N ILE A 432 7.93 6.40 -23.19
CA ILE A 432 7.12 5.46 -22.41
C ILE A 432 6.31 6.19 -21.34
N GLU A 433 6.94 7.03 -20.51
CA GLU A 433 6.29 7.70 -19.39
C GLU A 433 5.14 8.61 -19.84
N TYR A 434 5.32 9.33 -20.94
CA TYR A 434 4.36 10.30 -21.50
C TYR A 434 3.61 9.78 -22.72
N TRP A 435 3.58 8.46 -22.90
CA TRP A 435 2.85 7.88 -24.03
C TRP A 435 1.36 8.16 -23.94
N LEU A 436 0.77 8.63 -25.04
CA LEU A 436 -0.65 9.01 -25.11
C LEU A 436 -1.59 7.86 -24.75
N LEU A 437 -1.21 6.61 -25.06
CA LEU A 437 -1.99 5.42 -24.72
C LEU A 437 -1.99 5.13 -23.20
N GLU A 438 -0.89 5.37 -22.52
CA GLU A 438 -0.81 5.27 -21.05
C GLU A 438 -1.59 6.40 -20.39
N GLU A 439 -1.51 7.63 -20.91
CA GLU A 439 -2.32 8.75 -20.45
C GLU A 439 -3.82 8.47 -20.57
N ALA A 440 -4.26 7.83 -21.67
CA ALA A 440 -5.65 7.42 -21.84
C ALA A 440 -6.10 6.39 -20.81
N LYS A 441 -5.20 5.52 -20.34
CA LYS A 441 -5.49 4.56 -19.23
C LYS A 441 -5.64 5.29 -17.90
N LEU A 442 -4.76 6.24 -17.61
CA LEU A 442 -4.81 7.03 -16.37
C LEU A 442 -6.11 7.85 -16.26
N LYS A 443 -6.54 8.47 -17.35
CA LYS A 443 -7.80 9.26 -17.40
C LYS A 443 -9.08 8.42 -17.20
N ARG A 444 -9.02 7.11 -17.39
CA ARG A 444 -10.16 6.20 -17.16
C ARG A 444 -10.29 5.74 -15.70
N GLN A 445 -9.31 6.03 -14.85
CA GLN A 445 -9.38 5.65 -13.45
C GLN A 445 -10.50 6.43 -12.75
N PRO A 446 -11.25 5.78 -11.82
CA PRO A 446 -12.27 6.47 -11.04
C PRO A 446 -11.63 7.53 -10.15
N ALA A 447 -12.37 8.59 -9.86
CA ALA A 447 -11.93 9.62 -8.92
C ALA A 447 -11.65 8.98 -7.55
N PRO A 448 -10.60 9.42 -6.82
CA PRO A 448 -10.28 8.91 -5.50
C PRO A 448 -11.43 9.18 -4.52
N LYS A 449 -11.69 8.23 -3.62
CA LYS A 449 -12.69 8.38 -2.57
C LYS A 449 -12.21 9.38 -1.50
N PRO A 450 -13.14 9.91 -0.65
CA PRO A 450 -12.84 11.02 0.26
C PRO A 450 -11.67 10.83 1.23
N PHE A 451 -11.33 9.60 1.62
CA PHE A 451 -10.22 9.33 2.53
C PHE A 451 -9.04 8.61 1.86
N ALA A 452 -9.03 8.51 0.53
CA ALA A 452 -7.85 8.04 -0.18
C ALA A 452 -6.61 8.88 0.22
N GLY A 453 -5.51 8.21 0.52
CA GLY A 453 -4.28 8.87 0.98
C GLY A 453 -4.26 9.33 2.44
N GLN A 454 -5.33 9.08 3.22
CA GLN A 454 -5.43 9.47 4.61
C GLN A 454 -5.34 8.28 5.57
N VAL A 455 -4.81 8.55 6.76
CA VAL A 455 -4.60 7.57 7.84
C VAL A 455 -5.40 7.97 9.06
N ALA A 456 -6.30 7.09 9.52
CA ALA A 456 -7.05 7.27 10.75
C ALA A 456 -6.47 6.41 11.87
N TYR A 457 -6.10 7.05 12.98
CA TYR A 457 -5.72 6.41 14.24
C TYR A 457 -6.95 6.38 15.15
N ILE A 458 -7.39 5.17 15.54
CA ILE A 458 -8.65 4.97 16.27
C ILE A 458 -8.37 4.25 17.59
N THR A 459 -8.63 4.91 18.74
CA THR A 459 -8.51 4.28 20.05
C THR A 459 -9.81 3.60 20.46
N GLY A 460 -9.73 2.51 21.24
CA GLY A 460 -10.90 1.73 21.64
C GLY A 460 -11.57 1.04 20.42
N ALA A 461 -10.76 0.62 19.45
CA ALA A 461 -11.22 0.10 18.17
C ALA A 461 -11.90 -1.29 18.25
N ALA A 462 -11.67 -2.03 19.34
CA ALA A 462 -12.34 -3.30 19.62
C ALA A 462 -13.81 -3.12 20.07
N GLY A 463 -14.22 -1.89 20.41
CA GLY A 463 -15.60 -1.54 20.73
C GLY A 463 -16.48 -1.29 19.52
N GLY A 464 -17.83 -1.30 19.72
CA GLY A 464 -18.81 -1.13 18.64
C GLY A 464 -18.63 0.17 17.84
N ILE A 465 -18.44 1.31 18.52
CA ILE A 465 -18.24 2.62 17.88
C ILE A 465 -16.93 2.62 17.09
N GLY A 466 -15.82 2.21 17.70
CA GLY A 466 -14.52 2.19 17.03
C GLY A 466 -14.50 1.30 15.78
N LYS A 467 -15.12 0.10 15.85
CA LYS A 467 -15.30 -0.78 14.69
C LYS A 467 -16.16 -0.14 13.59
N ALA A 468 -17.24 0.54 13.95
CA ALA A 468 -18.12 1.21 12.99
C ALA A 468 -17.38 2.37 12.29
N VAL A 469 -16.63 3.19 13.04
CA VAL A 469 -15.78 4.25 12.47
C VAL A 469 -14.74 3.66 11.51
N ALA A 470 -14.03 2.61 11.92
CA ALA A 470 -13.05 1.93 11.07
C ALA A 470 -13.68 1.43 9.76
N THR A 471 -14.89 0.84 9.83
CA THR A 471 -15.65 0.39 8.66
C THR A 471 -15.91 1.53 7.68
N GLU A 472 -16.33 2.68 8.17
CA GLU A 472 -16.65 3.85 7.34
C GLU A 472 -15.41 4.52 6.73
N VAL A 473 -14.28 4.55 7.47
CA VAL A 473 -12.99 5.02 6.92
C VAL A 473 -12.54 4.11 5.78
N LEU A 474 -12.55 2.80 5.99
CA LEU A 474 -12.14 1.81 4.97
C LEU A 474 -13.05 1.83 3.74
N ALA A 475 -14.36 2.01 3.91
CA ALA A 475 -15.30 2.12 2.79
C ALA A 475 -15.02 3.35 1.90
N ARG A 476 -14.31 4.34 2.42
CA ARG A 476 -13.87 5.57 1.73
C ARG A 476 -12.39 5.55 1.33
N ASP A 477 -11.76 4.37 1.29
CA ASP A 477 -10.38 4.09 0.90
C ASP A 477 -9.32 4.72 1.81
N GLY A 478 -9.66 5.01 3.07
CA GLY A 478 -8.68 5.41 4.10
C GLY A 478 -7.96 4.20 4.70
N CYS A 479 -6.76 4.43 5.24
CA CYS A 479 -6.04 3.47 6.08
C CYS A 479 -6.46 3.62 7.54
N VAL A 480 -6.39 2.54 8.32
CA VAL A 480 -6.72 2.55 9.75
C VAL A 480 -5.61 1.89 10.59
N MET A 481 -5.19 2.59 11.64
CA MET A 481 -4.49 2.01 12.78
C MET A 481 -5.52 1.82 13.89
N LEU A 482 -5.83 0.57 14.20
CA LEU A 482 -6.79 0.20 15.23
C LEU A 482 -6.04 -0.07 16.53
N THR A 483 -6.39 0.64 17.62
CA THR A 483 -5.74 0.41 18.91
C THR A 483 -6.77 0.12 19.99
N ASP A 484 -6.45 -0.84 20.83
CA ASP A 484 -7.24 -1.23 22.00
C ASP A 484 -6.32 -1.92 23.03
N ILE A 485 -6.75 -1.99 24.28
CA ILE A 485 -6.05 -2.74 25.32
C ILE A 485 -6.33 -4.24 25.23
N ASP A 486 -7.45 -4.64 24.64
CA ASP A 486 -7.92 -6.01 24.50
C ASP A 486 -7.43 -6.60 23.16
N SER A 487 -6.35 -7.34 23.22
CA SER A 487 -5.70 -7.92 22.03
C SER A 487 -6.59 -8.93 21.28
N GLU A 488 -7.37 -9.77 22.00
CA GLU A 488 -8.20 -10.80 21.38
C GLU A 488 -9.37 -10.18 20.60
N ARG A 489 -10.06 -9.21 21.22
CA ARG A 489 -11.15 -8.50 20.57
C ARG A 489 -10.67 -7.62 19.42
N LEU A 490 -9.50 -7.01 19.57
CA LEU A 490 -8.88 -6.21 18.51
C LEU A 490 -8.55 -7.07 17.28
N GLU A 491 -8.00 -8.26 17.48
CA GLU A 491 -7.73 -9.21 16.41
C GLU A 491 -9.01 -9.73 15.74
N ALA A 492 -10.05 -10.00 16.51
CA ALA A 492 -11.36 -10.38 15.96
C ALA A 492 -11.97 -9.27 15.09
N VAL A 493 -11.80 -8.00 15.49
CA VAL A 493 -12.22 -6.85 14.67
C VAL A 493 -11.38 -6.76 13.38
N ARG A 494 -10.06 -6.89 13.48
CA ARG A 494 -9.16 -6.91 12.33
C ARG A 494 -9.57 -7.99 11.32
N ALA A 495 -9.75 -9.24 11.77
CA ALA A 495 -10.18 -10.35 10.93
C ALA A 495 -11.54 -10.08 10.25
N SER A 496 -12.51 -9.56 11.01
CA SER A 496 -13.83 -9.19 10.49
C SER A 496 -13.77 -8.08 9.41
N LEU A 497 -12.89 -7.10 9.57
CA LEU A 497 -12.71 -6.03 8.57
C LEU A 497 -11.91 -6.53 7.36
N SER A 498 -10.88 -7.36 7.56
CA SER A 498 -10.06 -7.93 6.49
C SER A 498 -10.83 -8.89 5.57
N SER A 499 -11.96 -9.44 6.02
CA SER A 499 -12.85 -10.25 5.16
C SER A 499 -13.68 -9.40 4.17
N ARG A 500 -13.77 -8.08 4.39
CA ARG A 500 -14.58 -7.14 3.58
C ARG A 500 -13.75 -6.09 2.87
N PHE A 501 -12.60 -5.75 3.43
CA PHE A 501 -11.70 -4.72 2.94
C PHE A 501 -10.30 -5.31 2.76
N ARG A 502 -9.48 -4.62 2.00
CA ARG A 502 -8.09 -5.02 1.77
C ARG A 502 -7.27 -5.02 3.06
N PRO A 503 -6.57 -6.13 3.37
CA PRO A 503 -5.81 -6.24 4.63
C PRO A 503 -4.67 -5.22 4.78
N ASP A 504 -4.11 -4.74 3.68
CA ASP A 504 -3.00 -3.77 3.68
C ASP A 504 -3.43 -2.36 4.11
N LEU A 505 -4.75 -2.06 4.13
CA LEU A 505 -5.31 -0.83 4.68
C LEU A 505 -5.45 -0.86 6.22
N ILE A 506 -5.22 -2.01 6.85
CA ILE A 506 -5.55 -2.25 8.27
C ILE A 506 -4.30 -2.64 9.03
N ARG A 507 -4.01 -1.92 10.11
CA ARG A 507 -3.01 -2.29 11.11
C ARG A 507 -3.62 -2.25 12.50
N THR A 508 -3.06 -3.04 13.40
CA THR A 508 -3.49 -3.11 14.81
C THR A 508 -2.31 -2.96 15.73
N CYS A 509 -2.48 -2.24 16.84
CA CYS A 509 -1.49 -2.14 17.90
C CYS A 509 -2.20 -2.24 19.27
N VAL A 510 -1.69 -3.08 20.16
CA VAL A 510 -2.24 -3.20 21.53
C VAL A 510 -1.72 -2.04 22.37
N VAL A 511 -2.62 -1.19 22.85
CA VAL A 511 -2.26 0.06 23.55
C VAL A 511 -3.16 0.30 24.76
N ASP A 512 -2.57 0.46 25.94
CA ASP A 512 -3.22 1.16 27.05
C ASP A 512 -3.06 2.67 26.81
N VAL A 513 -4.16 3.37 26.55
CA VAL A 513 -4.13 4.82 26.29
C VAL A 513 -3.63 5.66 27.47
N GLY A 514 -3.65 5.10 28.69
CA GLY A 514 -3.07 5.72 29.89
C GLY A 514 -1.57 5.46 30.08
N ASP A 515 -0.92 4.75 29.14
CA ASP A 515 0.53 4.52 29.13
C ASP A 515 1.17 5.40 28.04
N GLU A 516 1.87 6.44 28.45
CA GLU A 516 2.53 7.40 27.55
C GLU A 516 3.52 6.71 26.58
N ALA A 517 4.32 5.76 27.07
CA ALA A 517 5.31 5.07 26.24
C ALA A 517 4.64 4.20 25.17
N ALA A 518 3.57 3.49 25.53
CA ALA A 518 2.79 2.69 24.59
C ALA A 518 2.11 3.57 23.52
N VAL A 519 1.54 4.71 23.90
CA VAL A 519 0.95 5.66 22.95
C VAL A 519 2.01 6.19 21.97
N VAL A 520 3.17 6.66 22.47
CA VAL A 520 4.26 7.13 21.61
C VAL A 520 4.72 6.06 20.63
N ALA A 521 4.94 4.83 21.11
CA ALA A 521 5.39 3.71 20.26
C ALA A 521 4.36 3.39 19.17
N SER A 522 3.07 3.39 19.47
CA SER A 522 2.02 3.08 18.49
C SER A 522 1.88 4.16 17.40
N PHE A 523 2.14 5.45 17.71
CA PHE A 523 2.23 6.49 16.69
C PHE A 523 3.45 6.29 15.79
N GLN A 524 4.60 5.89 16.33
CA GLN A 524 5.77 5.55 15.54
C GLN A 524 5.49 4.35 14.59
N GLU A 525 4.82 3.32 15.10
CA GLU A 525 4.39 2.18 14.29
C GLU A 525 3.43 2.62 13.16
N THR A 526 2.50 3.54 13.44
CA THR A 526 1.58 4.09 12.43
C THR A 526 2.33 4.86 11.34
N ILE A 527 3.33 5.65 11.71
CA ILE A 527 4.20 6.37 10.77
C ILE A 527 4.94 5.38 9.86
N LEU A 528 5.52 4.34 10.43
CA LEU A 528 6.24 3.32 9.66
C LEU A 528 5.31 2.49 8.77
N ALA A 529 4.07 2.28 9.19
CA ALA A 529 3.09 1.48 8.45
C ALA A 529 2.46 2.22 7.26
N PHE A 530 2.23 3.55 7.39
CA PHE A 530 1.42 4.31 6.44
C PHE A 530 2.02 5.66 6.04
N GLY A 531 3.00 6.16 6.77
CA GLY A 531 3.63 7.46 6.51
C GLY A 531 3.24 8.57 7.48
N GLY A 532 2.15 8.44 8.25
CA GLY A 532 1.71 9.47 9.18
C GLY A 532 0.30 9.24 9.72
N VAL A 533 -0.29 10.30 10.29
CA VAL A 533 -1.67 10.33 10.81
C VAL A 533 -2.35 11.60 10.32
N ASP A 534 -3.56 11.48 9.77
CA ASP A 534 -4.38 12.59 9.28
C ASP A 534 -5.66 12.77 10.08
N ILE A 535 -6.14 11.69 10.70
CA ILE A 535 -7.37 11.64 11.48
C ILE A 535 -7.07 10.92 12.80
N LEU A 536 -7.35 11.59 13.94
CA LEU A 536 -7.39 10.93 15.24
C LEU A 536 -8.86 10.77 15.66
N VAL A 537 -9.26 9.56 16.01
CA VAL A 537 -10.54 9.30 16.69
C VAL A 537 -10.24 8.77 18.08
N ALA A 538 -10.29 9.66 19.07
CA ALA A 538 -10.15 9.30 20.49
C ALA A 538 -11.49 8.78 20.99
N ASN A 539 -11.60 7.46 21.12
CA ASN A 539 -12.84 6.75 21.43
C ASN A 539 -12.68 5.74 22.58
N ALA A 540 -11.45 5.41 23.00
CA ALA A 540 -11.24 4.52 24.14
C ALA A 540 -11.99 5.02 25.39
N GLY A 541 -12.65 4.11 26.09
CA GLY A 541 -13.42 4.55 27.25
C GLY A 541 -13.85 3.42 28.18
N ILE A 542 -14.01 3.80 29.43
CA ILE A 542 -14.61 3.01 30.50
C ILE A 542 -15.77 3.78 31.11
N ALA A 543 -16.61 3.12 31.88
CA ALA A 543 -17.62 3.78 32.69
C ALA A 543 -17.72 3.13 34.08
N SER A 544 -18.00 3.94 35.10
CA SER A 544 -18.21 3.48 36.47
C SER A 544 -19.33 4.25 37.10
N ALA A 545 -20.07 3.65 38.01
CA ALA A 545 -21.11 4.29 38.77
C ALA A 545 -21.01 3.94 40.28
N ALA A 546 -21.04 4.94 41.11
CA ALA A 546 -21.18 4.81 42.55
C ALA A 546 -21.74 6.14 43.12
N PRO A 547 -22.49 6.11 44.23
CA PRO A 547 -22.76 7.31 45.03
C PRO A 547 -21.45 8.00 45.39
N ILE A 548 -21.45 9.32 45.52
CA ILE A 548 -20.21 10.07 45.77
C ILE A 548 -19.47 9.60 47.03
N VAL A 549 -20.22 9.20 48.06
CA VAL A 549 -19.66 8.71 49.35
C VAL A 549 -18.97 7.36 49.20
N ASP A 550 -19.33 6.57 48.19
CA ASP A 550 -18.78 5.24 47.88
C ASP A 550 -17.81 5.26 46.68
N THR A 551 -17.63 6.43 46.06
CA THR A 551 -16.69 6.59 44.95
C THR A 551 -15.25 6.56 45.47
N SER A 552 -14.54 5.46 45.25
CA SER A 552 -13.14 5.33 45.69
C SER A 552 -12.21 6.23 44.85
N LEU A 553 -11.05 6.57 45.44
CA LEU A 553 -10.01 7.32 44.71
C LEU A 553 -9.52 6.54 43.47
N ASP A 554 -9.39 5.22 43.57
CA ASP A 554 -8.99 4.35 42.43
C ASP A 554 -10.01 4.41 41.29
N MET A 555 -11.31 4.36 41.60
CA MET A 555 -12.38 4.53 40.62
C MET A 555 -12.31 5.90 39.93
N TRP A 556 -12.08 6.97 40.73
CA TRP A 556 -11.91 8.33 40.20
C TRP A 556 -10.70 8.41 39.28
N GLN A 557 -9.54 7.94 39.75
CA GLN A 557 -8.28 7.95 38.98
C GLN A 557 -8.36 7.12 37.69
N ALA A 558 -8.98 5.94 37.74
CA ALA A 558 -9.14 5.07 36.55
C ALA A 558 -9.94 5.79 35.44
N ASN A 559 -11.04 6.53 35.82
CA ASN A 559 -11.80 7.30 34.83
C ASN A 559 -10.95 8.42 34.22
N PHE A 560 -10.23 9.21 35.05
CA PHE A 560 -9.40 10.29 34.53
C PHE A 560 -8.22 9.78 33.69
N ARG A 561 -7.59 8.69 34.10
CA ARG A 561 -6.49 8.08 33.36
C ARG A 561 -6.89 7.70 31.94
N VAL A 562 -8.05 7.04 31.77
CA VAL A 562 -8.49 6.60 30.45
C VAL A 562 -9.13 7.73 29.66
N LEU A 563 -10.09 8.47 30.29
CA LEU A 563 -10.95 9.40 29.59
C LEU A 563 -10.35 10.82 29.45
N SER A 564 -9.40 11.21 30.28
CA SER A 564 -8.78 12.53 30.23
C SER A 564 -7.32 12.46 29.81
N GLU A 565 -6.49 11.71 30.54
CA GLU A 565 -5.05 11.57 30.21
C GLU A 565 -4.85 10.85 28.91
N GLY A 566 -5.58 9.73 28.63
CA GLY A 566 -5.49 8.99 27.38
C GLY A 566 -5.86 9.84 26.15
N TYR A 567 -6.87 10.68 26.25
CA TYR A 567 -7.25 11.62 25.18
C TYR A 567 -6.19 12.70 24.96
N PHE A 568 -5.61 13.21 26.08
CA PHE A 568 -4.50 14.17 26.02
C PHE A 568 -3.27 13.53 25.34
N LEU A 569 -2.85 12.34 25.77
CA LEU A 569 -1.67 11.67 25.23
C LEU A 569 -1.82 11.40 23.72
N ALA A 570 -2.94 10.82 23.31
CA ALA A 570 -3.21 10.56 21.90
C ALA A 570 -3.28 11.85 21.06
N ALA A 571 -3.94 12.89 21.56
CA ALA A 571 -4.03 14.18 20.87
C ALA A 571 -2.66 14.86 20.77
N ARG A 572 -1.83 14.82 21.82
CA ARG A 572 -0.48 15.38 21.79
C ARG A 572 0.40 14.74 20.72
N GLU A 573 0.39 13.40 20.62
CA GLU A 573 1.16 12.70 19.59
C GLU A 573 0.59 12.97 18.18
N ALA A 574 -0.74 13.00 18.03
CA ALA A 574 -1.38 13.39 16.78
C ALA A 574 -0.96 14.80 16.31
N PHE A 575 -0.93 15.78 17.24
CA PHE A 575 -0.49 17.14 16.92
C PHE A 575 0.95 17.18 16.37
N LYS A 576 1.87 16.39 16.95
CA LYS A 576 3.27 16.33 16.47
C LYS A 576 3.35 15.89 14.99
N VAL A 577 2.51 14.94 14.61
CA VAL A 577 2.50 14.37 13.25
C VAL A 577 1.69 15.23 12.28
N MET A 578 0.56 15.80 12.74
CA MET A 578 -0.36 16.55 11.89
C MET A 578 0.09 18.00 11.62
N LYS A 579 0.89 18.61 12.50
CA LYS A 579 1.29 20.03 12.38
C LYS A 579 1.70 20.47 10.97
N PRO A 580 2.49 19.69 10.22
CA PRO A 580 2.95 20.13 8.89
C PRO A 580 1.84 20.16 7.83
N LEU A 581 0.85 19.26 7.90
CA LEU A 581 -0.15 19.03 6.85
C LEU A 581 -1.58 19.42 7.26
N GLY A 582 -1.80 19.68 8.54
CA GLY A 582 -3.13 19.76 9.10
C GLY A 582 -3.73 18.39 9.39
N GLY A 583 -5.01 18.37 9.80
CA GLY A 583 -5.69 17.12 10.11
C GLY A 583 -7.01 17.31 10.84
N SER A 584 -7.60 16.21 11.28
CA SER A 584 -8.84 16.23 12.06
C SER A 584 -8.75 15.36 13.29
N ILE A 585 -9.11 15.90 14.44
CA ILE A 585 -9.23 15.20 15.71
C ILE A 585 -10.70 15.18 16.09
N VAL A 586 -11.25 14.00 16.35
CA VAL A 586 -12.63 13.82 16.80
C VAL A 586 -12.62 13.04 18.11
N PHE A 587 -13.10 13.68 19.18
CA PHE A 587 -13.29 13.05 20.47
C PHE A 587 -14.69 12.43 20.55
N VAL A 588 -14.78 11.17 20.95
CA VAL A 588 -16.05 10.50 21.26
C VAL A 588 -16.27 10.62 22.77
N ALA A 589 -16.96 11.68 23.15
CA ALA A 589 -17.24 11.95 24.56
C ALA A 589 -18.53 11.25 25.04
N SER A 590 -19.47 11.96 25.64
CA SER A 590 -20.77 11.45 26.08
C SER A 590 -21.69 12.61 26.38
N LYS A 591 -23.01 12.39 26.30
CA LYS A 591 -23.97 13.38 26.82
C LYS A 591 -23.72 13.72 28.30
N ASN A 592 -23.09 12.81 29.06
CA ASN A 592 -22.75 13.03 30.48
C ASN A 592 -21.71 14.13 30.70
N ALA A 593 -20.99 14.50 29.65
CA ALA A 593 -20.10 15.66 29.67
C ALA A 593 -20.84 17.02 29.80
N LEU A 594 -22.12 17.07 29.37
CA LEU A 594 -22.99 18.24 29.39
C LEU A 594 -24.13 18.09 30.42
N ALA A 595 -24.78 16.92 30.41
CA ALA A 595 -25.91 16.60 31.26
C ALA A 595 -25.53 15.47 32.23
N ALA A 596 -25.15 15.84 33.47
CA ALA A 596 -24.72 14.90 34.49
C ALA A 596 -25.79 13.83 34.78
N SER A 597 -25.35 12.65 35.19
CA SER A 597 -26.20 11.56 35.66
C SER A 597 -25.92 11.25 37.13
N THR A 598 -26.94 10.82 37.86
CA THR A 598 -26.81 10.36 39.26
C THR A 598 -25.82 9.18 39.31
N ASN A 599 -25.01 9.15 40.35
CA ASN A 599 -24.01 8.10 40.62
C ASN A 599 -22.91 7.95 39.55
N ALA A 600 -22.67 9.00 38.75
CA ALA A 600 -21.67 9.00 37.70
C ALA A 600 -20.67 10.17 37.81
N SER A 601 -20.34 10.59 39.04
CA SER A 601 -19.48 11.76 39.28
C SER A 601 -18.10 11.62 38.65
N ALA A 602 -17.40 10.50 38.84
CA ALA A 602 -16.08 10.27 38.25
C ALA A 602 -16.14 10.28 36.72
N TYR A 603 -17.05 9.50 36.12
CA TYR A 603 -17.26 9.42 34.69
C TYR A 603 -17.63 10.78 34.06
N SER A 604 -18.65 11.44 34.59
CA SER A 604 -19.13 12.72 34.06
C SER A 604 -18.08 13.81 34.12
N SER A 605 -17.31 13.88 35.23
CA SER A 605 -16.22 14.85 35.38
C SER A 605 -15.09 14.62 34.38
N ALA A 606 -14.67 13.37 34.19
CA ALA A 606 -13.67 13.03 33.22
C ALA A 606 -14.12 13.30 31.75
N LYS A 607 -15.38 12.99 31.42
CA LYS A 607 -15.98 13.33 30.12
C LYS A 607 -16.14 14.86 29.90
N ALA A 608 -16.40 15.64 30.96
CA ALA A 608 -16.40 17.10 30.85
C ALA A 608 -14.99 17.66 30.59
N ALA A 609 -13.96 17.05 31.17
CA ALA A 609 -12.57 17.41 30.90
C ALA A 609 -12.20 17.21 29.42
N GLU A 610 -12.68 16.13 28.75
CA GLU A 610 -12.49 15.91 27.32
C GLU A 610 -13.05 17.09 26.48
N LEU A 611 -14.24 17.59 26.80
CA LEU A 611 -14.84 18.73 26.07
C LEU A 611 -14.00 19.99 26.19
N GLN A 612 -13.50 20.28 27.39
CA GLN A 612 -12.68 21.46 27.58
C GLN A 612 -11.31 21.31 26.93
N LEU A 613 -10.71 20.11 26.97
CA LEU A 613 -9.48 19.81 26.25
C LEU A 613 -9.67 20.01 24.73
N ALA A 614 -10.75 19.50 24.15
CA ALA A 614 -11.04 19.69 22.74
C ALA A 614 -11.13 21.16 22.32
N ARG A 615 -11.73 22.01 23.15
CA ARG A 615 -11.79 23.47 22.91
C ARG A 615 -10.41 24.13 22.93
N CYS A 616 -9.55 23.77 23.91
CA CYS A 616 -8.17 24.26 23.96
C CYS A 616 -7.40 23.85 22.72
N LEU A 617 -7.50 22.55 22.34
CA LEU A 617 -6.82 22.01 21.19
C LEU A 617 -7.35 22.59 19.85
N ALA A 618 -8.62 22.98 19.77
CA ALA A 618 -9.17 23.66 18.60
C ALA A 618 -8.51 25.05 18.39
N LEU A 619 -8.22 25.77 19.48
CA LEU A 619 -7.51 27.04 19.42
C LEU A 619 -6.04 26.84 19.02
N GLU A 620 -5.37 25.86 19.62
CA GLU A 620 -3.96 25.58 19.38
C GLU A 620 -3.72 24.98 17.98
N GLY A 621 -4.66 24.18 17.48
CA GLY A 621 -4.57 23.49 16.19
C GLY A 621 -4.88 24.38 14.98
N ALA A 622 -5.69 25.41 15.16
CA ALA A 622 -6.16 26.26 14.06
C ALA A 622 -5.03 26.87 13.21
N PRO A 623 -3.91 27.38 13.78
CA PRO A 623 -2.80 27.90 12.98
C PRO A 623 -2.12 26.86 12.09
N PHE A 624 -2.30 25.56 12.39
CA PHE A 624 -1.71 24.43 11.65
C PHE A 624 -2.74 23.70 10.77
N GLY A 625 -3.97 24.23 10.64
CA GLY A 625 -5.02 23.55 9.90
C GLY A 625 -5.56 22.29 10.58
N ILE A 626 -5.28 22.08 11.87
CA ILE A 626 -5.81 20.97 12.67
C ILE A 626 -7.16 21.35 13.21
N ARG A 627 -8.21 20.62 12.86
CA ARG A 627 -9.57 20.79 13.38
C ARG A 627 -9.81 19.83 14.51
N VAL A 628 -10.41 20.30 15.61
CA VAL A 628 -10.74 19.46 16.77
C VAL A 628 -12.20 19.62 17.09
N ASN A 629 -12.97 18.53 17.07
CA ASN A 629 -14.40 18.51 17.32
C ASN A 629 -14.77 17.33 18.24
N VAL A 630 -15.98 17.34 18.74
CA VAL A 630 -16.48 16.32 19.65
C VAL A 630 -17.81 15.76 19.15
N VAL A 631 -17.97 14.46 19.25
CA VAL A 631 -19.25 13.74 19.12
C VAL A 631 -19.69 13.31 20.51
N ASN A 632 -20.93 13.66 20.89
CA ASN A 632 -21.54 13.30 22.16
C ASN A 632 -22.66 12.28 21.95
N PRO A 633 -22.40 10.98 22.02
CA PRO A 633 -23.46 9.97 21.99
C PRO A 633 -24.18 9.85 23.34
N ASP A 634 -25.44 9.37 23.31
CA ASP A 634 -26.16 8.88 24.51
C ASP A 634 -26.56 7.42 24.30
N ALA A 635 -26.25 6.57 25.27
CA ALA A 635 -26.72 5.20 25.41
C ALA A 635 -26.57 4.31 24.16
N VAL A 636 -25.34 4.22 23.64
CA VAL A 636 -25.01 3.26 22.57
C VAL A 636 -24.80 1.89 23.21
N LEU A 637 -25.86 1.07 23.29
CA LEU A 637 -25.81 -0.22 23.97
C LEU A 637 -25.27 -1.33 23.09
N LYS A 638 -25.66 -1.35 21.81
CA LYS A 638 -25.29 -2.39 20.87
C LYS A 638 -23.77 -2.43 20.64
N GLY A 639 -23.16 -3.61 20.86
CA GLY A 639 -21.73 -3.85 20.58
C GLY A 639 -20.75 -3.14 21.51
N SER A 640 -21.22 -2.48 22.56
CA SER A 640 -20.39 -1.75 23.52
C SER A 640 -19.98 -2.64 24.69
N ALA A 641 -18.66 -2.75 24.94
CA ALA A 641 -18.12 -3.47 26.09
C ALA A 641 -18.55 -2.85 27.43
N ILE A 642 -18.75 -1.52 27.46
CA ILE A 642 -19.22 -0.81 28.64
C ILE A 642 -20.57 -1.37 29.13
N TRP A 643 -21.44 -1.80 28.23
CA TRP A 643 -22.79 -2.29 28.54
C TRP A 643 -22.88 -3.81 28.72
N THR A 644 -21.77 -4.55 28.78
CA THR A 644 -21.74 -6.01 29.02
C THR A 644 -21.33 -6.38 30.45
N GLY A 645 -20.98 -5.42 31.30
CA GLY A 645 -20.50 -5.66 32.66
C GLY A 645 -21.35 -5.00 33.75
N GLU A 646 -20.76 -4.76 34.91
CA GLU A 646 -21.39 -4.19 36.11
C GLU A 646 -22.10 -2.85 35.84
N TRP A 647 -21.59 -2.04 34.90
CA TRP A 647 -22.21 -0.78 34.53
C TRP A 647 -23.68 -0.93 34.10
N ARG A 648 -24.01 -1.97 33.31
CA ARG A 648 -25.40 -2.23 32.87
C ARG A 648 -26.28 -2.51 34.08
N ALA A 649 -25.85 -3.41 34.96
CA ALA A 649 -26.57 -3.75 36.19
C ALA A 649 -26.74 -2.54 37.12
N GLN A 650 -25.66 -1.77 37.34
CA GLN A 650 -25.68 -0.55 38.18
C GLN A 650 -26.63 0.52 37.60
N ARG A 651 -26.68 0.67 36.28
CA ARG A 651 -27.60 1.63 35.65
C ARG A 651 -29.06 1.19 35.72
N ALA A 652 -29.34 -0.13 35.53
CA ALA A 652 -30.65 -0.69 35.73
C ALA A 652 -31.14 -0.46 37.17
N ALA A 653 -30.31 -0.81 38.14
CA ALA A 653 -30.62 -0.57 39.58
C ALA A 653 -30.85 0.90 39.90
N ALA A 654 -30.07 1.84 39.35
CA ALA A 654 -30.21 3.26 39.57
C ALA A 654 -31.55 3.84 39.06
N TYR A 655 -32.21 3.14 38.13
CA TYR A 655 -33.51 3.51 37.59
C TYR A 655 -34.65 2.59 38.06
N ASN A 656 -34.39 1.66 38.98
CA ASN A 656 -35.32 0.60 39.41
C ASN A 656 -35.90 -0.22 38.25
N LEU A 657 -35.03 -0.60 37.33
CA LEU A 657 -35.36 -1.40 36.14
C LEU A 657 -34.61 -2.73 36.15
N ASN A 658 -35.12 -3.70 35.37
CA ASN A 658 -34.31 -4.86 34.95
C ASN A 658 -33.37 -4.47 33.81
N GLU A 659 -32.27 -5.22 33.65
CA GLU A 659 -31.28 -4.94 32.61
C GLU A 659 -31.88 -4.97 31.20
N ASP A 660 -32.89 -5.83 30.94
CA ASP A 660 -33.56 -5.95 29.63
C ASP A 660 -34.44 -4.74 29.29
N GLU A 661 -34.86 -3.97 30.28
CA GLU A 661 -35.71 -2.78 30.10
C GLU A 661 -34.89 -1.53 29.77
N LEU A 662 -33.57 -1.56 29.93
CA LEU A 662 -32.71 -0.39 29.72
C LEU A 662 -32.76 0.15 28.31
N ASP A 663 -32.77 -0.71 27.30
CA ASP A 663 -32.77 -0.30 25.88
C ASP A 663 -34.04 0.49 25.56
N ASP A 664 -35.21 0.00 26.03
CA ASP A 664 -36.47 0.69 25.84
C ASP A 664 -36.54 1.97 26.66
N PHE A 665 -36.08 1.94 27.91
CA PHE A 665 -36.01 3.12 28.76
C PHE A 665 -35.20 4.25 28.13
N TYR A 666 -33.99 3.98 27.64
CA TYR A 666 -33.18 4.99 26.98
C TYR A 666 -33.82 5.48 25.68
N ARG A 667 -34.40 4.58 24.90
CA ARG A 667 -35.14 4.92 23.69
C ARG A 667 -36.32 5.84 24.01
N GLN A 668 -37.16 5.52 25.02
CA GLN A 668 -38.31 6.31 25.40
C GLN A 668 -37.97 7.67 26.01
N ARG A 669 -36.76 7.81 26.57
CA ARG A 669 -36.27 9.06 27.12
C ARG A 669 -35.89 10.08 26.05
N SER A 670 -35.44 9.61 24.88
CA SER A 670 -35.06 10.49 23.76
C SER A 670 -36.29 11.16 23.13
N LEU A 671 -36.11 12.35 22.53
CA LEU A 671 -37.20 13.06 21.83
C LEU A 671 -37.72 12.31 20.61
N LEU A 672 -36.80 11.72 19.82
CA LEU A 672 -37.13 10.98 18.60
C LEU A 672 -37.57 9.55 18.85
N LYS A 673 -37.55 9.08 20.11
CA LYS A 673 -37.91 7.69 20.48
C LYS A 673 -37.15 6.62 19.68
N ARG A 674 -35.88 6.89 19.44
CA ARG A 674 -34.96 6.00 18.69
C ARG A 674 -33.76 5.64 19.54
N SER A 675 -33.26 4.41 19.38
CA SER A 675 -31.97 3.98 19.93
C SER A 675 -30.84 4.53 19.07
N VAL A 676 -29.73 4.90 19.70
CA VAL A 676 -28.50 5.33 19.02
C VAL A 676 -27.64 4.10 18.81
N LEU A 677 -27.18 3.90 17.58
CA LEU A 677 -26.35 2.78 17.17
C LEU A 677 -24.90 3.23 16.94
N PRO A 678 -23.92 2.31 16.98
CA PRO A 678 -22.53 2.62 16.64
C PRO A 678 -22.37 3.28 15.27
N GLU A 679 -23.19 2.87 14.30
CA GLU A 679 -23.22 3.39 12.95
C GLU A 679 -23.63 4.86 12.89
N ASP A 680 -24.60 5.29 13.72
CA ASP A 680 -25.04 6.70 13.81
C ASP A 680 -23.90 7.60 14.33
N VAL A 681 -23.15 7.09 15.31
CA VAL A 681 -21.97 7.79 15.86
C VAL A 681 -20.85 7.86 14.83
N ALA A 682 -20.61 6.75 14.11
CA ALA A 682 -19.59 6.69 13.07
C ALA A 682 -19.85 7.71 11.95
N GLU A 683 -21.08 7.86 11.47
CA GLU A 683 -21.42 8.85 10.44
C GLU A 683 -21.12 10.29 10.93
N ALA A 684 -21.43 10.60 12.19
CA ALA A 684 -21.09 11.91 12.77
C ALA A 684 -19.56 12.13 12.85
N VAL A 685 -18.81 11.11 13.25
CA VAL A 685 -17.34 11.14 13.29
C VAL A 685 -16.78 11.38 11.89
N ILE A 686 -17.26 10.64 10.89
CA ILE A 686 -16.84 10.75 9.49
C ILE A 686 -17.15 12.15 8.93
N PHE A 687 -18.33 12.69 9.21
CA PHE A 687 -18.66 14.07 8.83
C PHE A 687 -17.62 15.05 9.36
N LEU A 688 -17.35 15.01 10.68
CA LEU A 688 -16.40 15.91 11.33
C LEU A 688 -14.94 15.68 10.88
N ALA A 689 -14.58 14.43 10.57
CA ALA A 689 -13.26 14.08 10.07
C ALA A 689 -13.02 14.53 8.62
N SER A 690 -14.05 14.56 7.79
CA SER A 690 -13.97 14.80 6.36
C SER A 690 -13.87 16.29 5.98
N GLY A 691 -13.62 16.53 4.69
CA GLY A 691 -13.67 17.86 4.05
C GLY A 691 -15.07 18.51 4.10
N ALA A 692 -16.14 17.73 4.33
CA ALA A 692 -17.49 18.28 4.50
C ALA A 692 -17.59 19.21 5.72
N ALA A 693 -16.76 18.97 6.76
CA ALA A 693 -16.67 19.80 7.95
C ALA A 693 -15.43 20.73 7.94
N ALA A 694 -14.88 21.08 6.77
CA ALA A 694 -13.65 21.88 6.65
C ALA A 694 -13.69 23.25 7.35
N LYS A 695 -14.88 23.77 7.67
CA LYS A 695 -15.10 25.03 8.39
C LYS A 695 -15.56 24.86 9.83
N SER A 696 -15.47 23.62 10.35
CA SER A 696 -15.91 23.28 11.72
C SER A 696 -14.73 22.88 12.60
N THR A 697 -14.51 23.64 13.68
CA THR A 697 -13.57 23.31 14.78
C THR A 697 -14.14 23.83 16.11
N GLY A 698 -13.85 23.15 17.20
CA GLY A 698 -14.35 23.49 18.53
C GLY A 698 -15.83 23.16 18.75
N ASN A 699 -16.48 22.43 17.83
CA ASN A 699 -17.90 22.11 17.88
C ASN A 699 -18.16 20.81 18.64
N ILE A 700 -19.38 20.73 19.21
CA ILE A 700 -19.92 19.54 19.86
C ILE A 700 -21.15 19.11 19.05
N LEU A 701 -21.12 17.89 18.54
CA LEU A 701 -22.24 17.28 17.79
C LEU A 701 -22.89 16.19 18.66
N ASN A 702 -24.10 16.42 19.10
CA ASN A 702 -24.86 15.44 19.87
C ASN A 702 -25.46 14.37 18.92
N VAL A 703 -25.22 13.10 19.25
CA VAL A 703 -25.83 11.92 18.59
C VAL A 703 -26.57 11.15 19.68
N ASP A 704 -27.74 11.64 20.09
CA ASP A 704 -28.46 11.21 21.26
C ASP A 704 -29.98 11.04 21.04
N ALA A 705 -30.41 11.05 19.78
CA ALA A 705 -31.82 11.04 19.39
C ALA A 705 -32.66 12.14 20.07
N GLY A 706 -32.02 13.23 20.50
CA GLY A 706 -32.62 14.36 21.18
C GLY A 706 -32.72 14.17 22.71
N ASN A 707 -31.66 14.50 23.41
CA ASN A 707 -31.65 14.62 24.87
C ASN A 707 -31.66 16.11 25.27
N ALA A 708 -32.83 16.63 25.69
CA ALA A 708 -33.00 18.04 25.97
C ALA A 708 -32.03 18.57 27.06
N GLY A 709 -31.61 17.74 28.03
CA GLY A 709 -30.65 18.09 29.06
C GLY A 709 -29.22 18.30 28.51
N ALA A 710 -28.90 17.78 27.32
CA ALA A 710 -27.60 17.90 26.68
C ALA A 710 -27.55 19.00 25.60
N PHE A 711 -28.58 19.77 25.39
CA PHE A 711 -28.57 20.87 24.44
C PHE A 711 -27.50 21.90 24.83
N THR A 712 -26.60 22.16 23.92
CA THR A 712 -25.61 23.22 24.07
C THR A 712 -26.26 24.58 23.88
N ARG A 713 -26.03 25.51 24.83
CA ARG A 713 -26.52 26.88 24.75
C ARG A 713 -25.39 27.84 24.45
#